data_f9bcfe7cc8d4cc58d27785b215062cb0
#
_entry.id   f9bcfe7cc8d4cc58d27785b215062cb0
#
_cell.length_a   1.000
_cell.length_b   1.000
_cell.length_c   1.000
_cell.angle_alpha   90.00
_cell.angle_beta   90.00
_cell.angle_gamma   90.00
#
_symmetry.space_group_name_H-M   'P 1'
#
loop_
_entity.id
_entity.type
_entity.pdbx_description
1 polymer ?
#
loop_
_entity_poly.entity_id
_entity_poly.type
_entity_poly.pdbx_seq_one_letter_code
_entity_poly.pdbx_strand_id
1 'polypeptide(L)'
;MTTKASKIIYTKTDEAPMLATYSFLPIINAFSKAAGVSVELRDISLAGRILAVFPEYLTPEQRQPDALSELGELAKQPEANIIKLPNISASLPQLQEAIKELQRQGYKLPEYPENPKDDKEKDVKARYDKVKGSAVNPVLREGNSDRRAPLSVKAHTRKHPHKMGAWSADSKTHVAHMKGGDFFSNEKSLTTTVATDAKIEFVSQDGMATVLKPKVALQAGEVIDATFMSKHALRKFIEEQIEDAKQKGVLFSIHLKATMMKISDPKIFGHAVTVYYKDVFEKYGETLKKLGVDPDNGLGDLYAKIKALPDDQRKAIEADIQAVYQKRPPMAMVNSDKGITNLHVPSDIIIDASMPPVIRDSGKMWGPDGKAADAKCVIPDSSYATVYQEVIDFCKKHGALDPKTMGSVPNVGLMAQAAEEYGSHDKTFKVSGNGTIRVVDAAGKTLLEHKVEEGDIWRMCQVKDAPIRDWVKLAVTRAKATGAPAIFWLNKLRAHDAQLIVKVSQYLKDHDTTGLDIRIMNPAEATRLSLERIKEGKDTISVTGNVLRDYLTDLFPILEIGTSAKMLSIVPLLNGGGLFETGAGGSAPKHVQQFQEEGYLRWDSLGEFLALAASLEHLAKVANNSAAKMLADTLDQANAKFLESNKSPARKVGEIDNRGSHFYLALYWAQALAQQTQDKNLQARFVKIAKEMADSEAKINAELLAAQGKPVDVGGYYRPDDAKATKAMRPSATLNAIINAIA
;
A
#
# COMPACT_ATOMS: atom_id res chain seq x y z
N MET A 1 -10.08 -11.50 38.36
CA MET A 1 -9.66 -11.25 36.97
C MET A 1 -9.43 -9.76 36.87
N THR A 2 -8.19 -9.33 36.70
CA THR A 2 -7.88 -7.94 36.43
C THR A 2 -8.50 -7.59 35.08
N THR A 3 -9.45 -6.68 35.04
CA THR A 3 -10.02 -6.15 33.79
C THR A 3 -8.88 -5.56 33.00
N LYS A 4 -8.57 -6.16 31.82
CA LYS A 4 -7.61 -5.56 30.88
C LYS A 4 -8.07 -4.14 30.56
N ALA A 5 -7.17 -3.18 30.58
CA ALA A 5 -7.48 -1.80 30.29
C ALA A 5 -8.07 -1.69 28.87
N SER A 6 -9.28 -1.14 28.74
CA SER A 6 -9.93 -0.88 27.47
C SER A 6 -9.32 0.38 26.86
N LYS A 7 -8.28 0.21 26.02
CA LYS A 7 -7.49 1.30 25.45
C LYS A 7 -7.38 1.20 23.93
N ILE A 8 -7.50 2.34 23.25
CA ILE A 8 -7.17 2.52 21.84
C ILE A 8 -5.98 3.48 21.73
N ILE A 9 -4.97 3.12 20.97
CA ILE A 9 -3.91 4.03 20.55
C ILE A 9 -4.26 4.57 19.17
N TYR A 10 -4.42 5.88 19.07
CA TYR A 10 -4.65 6.58 17.81
C TYR A 10 -3.37 7.28 17.38
N THR A 11 -2.92 7.10 16.14
CA THR A 11 -1.67 7.69 15.68
C THR A 11 -1.89 9.08 15.07
N LYS A 12 -1.08 10.06 15.49
CA LYS A 12 -0.89 11.33 14.77
C LYS A 12 0.16 11.07 13.69
N THR A 13 -0.19 11.33 12.45
CA THR A 13 0.67 11.10 11.30
C THR A 13 0.97 12.40 10.57
N ASP A 14 0.78 12.46 9.26
CA ASP A 14 1.22 13.56 8.40
C ASP A 14 0.04 14.10 7.58
N GLU A 15 0.19 15.30 7.04
CA GLU A 15 -0.63 15.88 5.97
C GLU A 15 -2.14 15.90 6.28
N ALA A 16 -2.99 15.59 5.30
CA ALA A 16 -4.44 15.65 5.44
C ALA A 16 -4.99 14.73 6.55
N PRO A 17 -4.53 13.48 6.74
CA PRO A 17 -4.94 12.65 7.88
C PRO A 17 -4.61 13.28 9.22
N MET A 18 -3.48 13.95 9.36
CA MET A 18 -3.12 14.69 10.57
C MET A 18 -4.07 15.85 10.83
N LEU A 19 -4.39 16.66 9.81
CA LEU A 19 -5.37 17.74 9.94
C LEU A 19 -6.74 17.20 10.33
N ALA A 20 -7.21 16.13 9.69
CA ALA A 20 -8.48 15.47 10.03
C ALA A 20 -8.54 15.01 11.49
N THR A 21 -7.41 14.60 12.06
CA THR A 21 -7.31 14.16 13.47
C THR A 21 -7.73 15.25 14.45
N TYR A 22 -7.44 16.54 14.18
CA TYR A 22 -7.85 17.65 15.06
C TYR A 22 -9.37 17.77 15.18
N SER A 23 -10.12 17.42 14.14
CA SER A 23 -11.58 17.40 14.16
C SER A 23 -12.14 16.06 14.67
N PHE A 24 -11.56 14.94 14.33
CA PHE A 24 -12.14 13.62 14.60
C PHE A 24 -11.79 13.07 16.00
N LEU A 25 -10.56 13.27 16.47
CA LEU A 25 -10.12 12.74 17.77
C LEU A 25 -10.99 13.19 18.97
N PRO A 26 -11.46 14.46 19.06
CA PRO A 26 -12.39 14.87 20.11
C PRO A 26 -13.71 14.10 20.08
N ILE A 27 -14.22 13.75 18.90
CA ILE A 27 -15.43 12.92 18.75
C ILE A 27 -15.13 11.51 19.24
N ILE A 28 -14.02 10.89 18.80
CA ILE A 28 -13.61 9.56 19.23
C ILE A 28 -13.48 9.52 20.75
N ASN A 29 -12.79 10.50 21.37
CA ASN A 29 -12.59 10.57 22.81
C ASN A 29 -13.92 10.63 23.57
N ALA A 30 -14.84 11.50 23.14
CA ALA A 30 -16.12 11.68 23.81
C ALA A 30 -16.99 10.42 23.76
N PHE A 31 -17.14 9.79 22.60
CA PHE A 31 -17.93 8.57 22.43
C PHE A 31 -17.28 7.38 23.14
N SER A 32 -15.97 7.19 23.02
CA SER A 32 -15.24 6.08 23.61
C SER A 32 -15.26 6.15 25.14
N LYS A 33 -15.09 7.33 25.72
CA LYS A 33 -15.16 7.56 27.18
C LYS A 33 -16.53 7.17 27.75
N ALA A 34 -17.62 7.38 27.00
CA ALA A 34 -18.95 6.97 27.40
C ALA A 34 -19.08 5.46 27.61
N ALA A 35 -18.26 4.66 26.94
CA ALA A 35 -18.18 3.18 27.08
C ALA A 35 -17.01 2.69 27.97
N GLY A 36 -16.35 3.58 28.69
CA GLY A 36 -15.20 3.24 29.54
C GLY A 36 -13.94 2.88 28.73
N VAL A 37 -13.84 3.37 27.50
CA VAL A 37 -12.67 3.15 26.64
C VAL A 37 -11.81 4.42 26.62
N SER A 38 -10.53 4.29 26.98
CA SER A 38 -9.55 5.38 26.87
C SER A 38 -8.94 5.41 25.47
N VAL A 39 -8.66 6.61 24.96
CA VAL A 39 -7.97 6.81 23.68
C VAL A 39 -6.74 7.66 23.94
N GLU A 40 -5.59 7.16 23.53
CA GLU A 40 -4.31 7.85 23.64
C GLU A 40 -3.73 8.16 22.27
N LEU A 41 -3.20 9.37 22.11
CA LEU A 41 -2.54 9.79 20.89
C LEU A 41 -1.04 9.45 20.96
N ARG A 42 -0.48 8.95 19.85
CA ARG A 42 0.97 8.77 19.67
C ARG A 42 1.39 9.43 18.36
N ASP A 43 2.37 10.32 18.46
CA ASP A 43 2.89 11.09 17.30
C ASP A 43 3.98 10.31 16.59
N ILE A 44 3.64 9.72 15.44
CA ILE A 44 4.56 9.05 14.51
C ILE A 44 4.71 9.80 13.18
N SER A 45 4.36 11.09 13.17
CA SER A 45 4.58 11.98 12.03
C SER A 45 6.06 12.06 11.67
N LEU A 46 6.37 12.48 10.46
CA LEU A 46 7.75 12.73 10.05
C LEU A 46 8.46 13.70 10.99
N ALA A 47 7.79 14.81 11.34
CA ALA A 47 8.32 15.80 12.29
C ALA A 47 8.54 15.20 13.69
N GLY A 48 7.57 14.44 14.21
CA GLY A 48 7.69 13.75 15.51
C GLY A 48 8.88 12.80 15.54
N ARG A 49 9.06 11.99 14.49
CA ARG A 49 10.18 11.05 14.36
C ARG A 49 11.53 11.75 14.25
N ILE A 50 11.61 12.88 13.52
CA ILE A 50 12.82 13.71 13.45
C ILE A 50 13.19 14.24 14.84
N LEU A 51 12.24 14.81 15.56
CA LEU A 51 12.49 15.37 16.89
C LEU A 51 12.91 14.28 17.90
N ALA A 52 12.31 13.10 17.83
CA ALA A 52 12.62 12.00 18.73
C ALA A 52 14.05 11.48 18.63
N VAL A 53 14.69 11.57 17.44
CA VAL A 53 16.07 11.06 17.23
C VAL A 53 17.15 12.07 17.56
N PHE A 54 16.81 13.33 17.92
CA PHE A 54 17.77 14.39 18.24
C PHE A 54 17.47 15.10 19.58
N PRO A 55 17.18 14.38 20.69
CA PRO A 55 16.76 15.03 21.94
C PRO A 55 17.82 15.94 22.56
N GLU A 56 19.11 15.73 22.31
CA GLU A 56 20.22 16.55 22.80
C GLU A 56 20.33 17.94 22.14
N TYR A 57 19.70 18.11 20.97
CA TYR A 57 19.64 19.41 20.28
C TYR A 57 18.42 20.25 20.69
N LEU A 58 17.55 19.71 21.55
CA LEU A 58 16.26 20.26 21.90
C LEU A 58 16.21 20.70 23.37
N THR A 59 15.45 21.77 23.65
CA THR A 59 15.14 22.14 25.03
C THR A 59 14.25 21.07 25.68
N PRO A 60 14.20 20.93 27.03
CA PRO A 60 13.34 19.96 27.69
C PRO A 60 11.89 19.99 27.20
N GLU A 61 11.34 21.19 26.94
CA GLU A 61 9.96 21.40 26.48
C GLU A 61 9.73 21.02 25.03
N GLN A 62 10.81 21.02 24.22
CA GLN A 62 10.76 20.62 22.78
C GLN A 62 10.94 19.13 22.56
N ARG A 63 11.46 18.39 23.57
CA ARG A 63 11.72 16.96 23.44
C ARG A 63 10.44 16.17 23.22
N GLN A 64 10.51 15.22 22.31
CA GLN A 64 9.42 14.31 22.01
C GLN A 64 9.83 12.88 22.37
N PRO A 65 8.90 12.04 22.90
CA PRO A 65 9.18 10.62 23.07
C PRO A 65 9.36 9.94 21.72
N ASP A 66 10.11 8.85 21.70
CA ASP A 66 10.18 7.97 20.53
C ASP A 66 8.93 7.08 20.45
N ALA A 67 7.82 7.68 20.03
CA ALA A 67 6.52 7.02 19.96
C ALA A 67 6.53 5.82 18.99
N LEU A 68 7.34 5.85 17.93
CA LEU A 68 7.42 4.74 17.00
C LEU A 68 8.08 3.51 17.65
N SER A 69 9.17 3.69 18.38
CA SER A 69 9.80 2.60 19.13
C SER A 69 8.89 2.07 20.25
N GLU A 70 8.19 2.96 20.98
CA GLU A 70 7.18 2.56 21.98
C GLU A 70 6.08 1.69 21.35
N LEU A 71 5.55 2.11 20.21
CA LEU A 71 4.51 1.36 19.51
C LEU A 71 5.03 0.04 18.94
N GLY A 72 6.29 -0.03 18.51
CA GLY A 72 6.93 -1.26 18.07
C GLY A 72 7.01 -2.30 19.18
N GLU A 73 7.32 -1.90 20.42
CA GLU A 73 7.29 -2.80 21.57
C GLU A 73 5.85 -3.17 21.98
N LEU A 74 4.92 -2.21 21.91
CA LEU A 74 3.50 -2.47 22.17
C LEU A 74 2.92 -3.46 21.16
N ALA A 75 3.28 -3.37 19.88
CA ALA A 75 2.79 -4.27 18.84
C ALA A 75 3.13 -5.76 19.10
N LYS A 76 4.11 -6.02 19.96
CA LYS A 76 4.48 -7.37 20.44
C LYS A 76 3.68 -7.82 21.65
N GLN A 77 2.77 -7.00 22.16
CA GLN A 77 1.99 -7.28 23.37
C GLN A 77 0.53 -7.64 23.04
N PRO A 78 -0.10 -8.52 23.82
CA PRO A 78 -1.47 -8.96 23.56
C PRO A 78 -2.54 -7.87 23.78
N GLU A 79 -2.22 -6.80 24.49
CA GLU A 79 -3.09 -5.65 24.73
C GLU A 79 -3.01 -4.57 23.64
N ALA A 80 -2.14 -4.71 22.66
CA ALA A 80 -2.03 -3.76 21.56
C ALA A 80 -3.36 -3.57 20.83
N ASN A 81 -3.76 -2.33 20.66
CA ASN A 81 -4.92 -1.92 19.87
C ASN A 81 -4.62 -0.57 19.24
N ILE A 82 -4.06 -0.60 18.04
CA ILE A 82 -3.44 0.55 17.39
C ILE A 82 -4.19 0.87 16.10
N ILE A 83 -4.70 2.10 15.98
CA ILE A 83 -5.22 2.65 14.72
C ILE A 83 -4.11 3.46 14.07
N LYS A 84 -3.60 2.98 12.94
CA LYS A 84 -2.51 3.61 12.19
C LYS A 84 -3.04 4.31 10.95
N LEU A 85 -2.89 5.64 10.92
CA LEU A 85 -3.23 6.47 9.79
C LEU A 85 -2.11 6.48 8.73
N PRO A 86 -2.40 6.90 7.48
CA PRO A 86 -1.37 7.10 6.47
C PRO A 86 -0.30 8.09 6.94
N ASN A 87 0.96 7.79 6.65
CA ASN A 87 2.11 8.61 7.00
C ASN A 87 3.04 8.80 5.80
N ILE A 88 3.88 9.84 5.83
CA ILE A 88 4.90 10.08 4.80
C ILE A 88 6.00 9.02 4.89
N SER A 89 6.26 8.35 3.76
CA SER A 89 7.52 7.63 3.50
C SER A 89 8.50 8.62 2.89
N ALA A 90 9.29 9.29 3.74
CA ALA A 90 10.03 10.48 3.36
C ALA A 90 11.13 10.18 2.31
N SER A 91 11.06 10.86 1.16
CA SER A 91 12.20 11.04 0.26
C SER A 91 13.24 11.98 0.90
N LEU A 92 14.46 12.01 0.35
CA LEU A 92 15.46 12.93 0.85
C LEU A 92 15.04 14.41 0.76
N PRO A 93 14.47 14.90 -0.35
CA PRO A 93 13.95 16.26 -0.40
C PRO A 93 12.86 16.54 0.65
N GLN A 94 11.91 15.63 0.88
CA GLN A 94 10.89 15.79 1.91
C GLN A 94 11.49 15.83 3.33
N LEU A 95 12.49 15.00 3.61
CA LEU A 95 13.20 15.03 4.87
C LEU A 95 13.88 16.38 5.09
N GLN A 96 14.61 16.88 4.07
CA GLN A 96 15.30 18.17 4.14
C GLN A 96 14.32 19.35 4.32
N GLU A 97 13.18 19.33 3.64
CA GLU A 97 12.11 20.34 3.83
C GLU A 97 11.53 20.31 5.25
N ALA A 98 11.28 19.12 5.81
CA ALA A 98 10.80 18.98 7.18
C ALA A 98 11.82 19.50 8.20
N ILE A 99 13.11 19.22 8.01
CA ILE A 99 14.19 19.75 8.86
C ILE A 99 14.19 21.28 8.81
N LYS A 100 14.16 21.87 7.61
CA LYS A 100 14.12 23.34 7.43
C LYS A 100 12.87 23.97 8.07
N GLU A 101 11.72 23.33 7.96
CA GLU A 101 10.49 23.82 8.61
C GLU A 101 10.67 23.83 10.13
N LEU A 102 11.15 22.74 10.72
CA LEU A 102 11.39 22.66 12.15
C LEU A 102 12.44 23.68 12.63
N GLN A 103 13.52 23.90 11.87
CA GLN A 103 14.51 24.93 12.18
C GLN A 103 13.89 26.34 12.18
N ARG A 104 13.03 26.65 11.20
CA ARG A 104 12.27 27.94 11.19
C ARG A 104 11.32 28.08 12.38
N GLN A 105 10.82 26.97 12.91
CA GLN A 105 9.99 26.94 14.14
C GLN A 105 10.82 27.00 15.43
N GLY A 106 12.15 27.14 15.35
CA GLY A 106 13.04 27.32 16.49
C GLY A 106 13.64 26.02 17.07
N TYR A 107 13.52 24.89 16.39
CA TYR A 107 14.19 23.65 16.77
C TYR A 107 15.64 23.68 16.26
N LYS A 108 16.63 23.53 17.15
CA LYS A 108 18.06 23.61 16.82
C LYS A 108 18.60 22.29 16.22
N LEU A 109 17.89 21.73 15.25
CA LEU A 109 18.28 20.49 14.60
C LEU A 109 19.50 20.66 13.69
N PRO A 110 20.40 19.64 13.58
CA PRO A 110 21.47 19.64 12.59
C PRO A 110 20.90 19.51 11.17
N GLU A 111 21.61 20.02 10.17
CA GLU A 111 21.27 19.76 8.77
C GLU A 111 21.58 18.29 8.41
N TYR A 112 20.93 17.79 7.37
CA TYR A 112 21.23 16.47 6.82
C TYR A 112 22.55 16.50 6.05
N PRO A 113 23.61 15.79 6.48
CA PRO A 113 24.89 15.80 5.79
C PRO A 113 24.88 14.78 4.64
N GLU A 114 24.70 15.24 3.41
CA GLU A 114 24.73 14.35 2.24
C GLU A 114 26.07 13.62 2.09
N ASN A 115 27.17 14.36 2.30
CA ASN A 115 28.55 13.87 2.24
C ASN A 115 29.24 14.10 3.60
N PRO A 116 29.06 13.20 4.58
CA PRO A 116 29.56 13.39 5.94
C PRO A 116 31.11 13.42 5.96
N LYS A 117 31.67 14.43 6.63
CA LYS A 117 33.11 14.72 6.69
C LYS A 117 33.81 14.12 7.91
N ASP A 118 33.08 13.92 8.98
CA ASP A 118 33.56 13.41 10.26
C ASP A 118 32.57 12.40 10.88
N ASP A 119 32.95 11.83 12.02
CA ASP A 119 32.13 10.83 12.70
C ASP A 119 30.84 11.40 13.29
N LYS A 120 30.82 12.68 13.64
CA LYS A 120 29.61 13.37 14.11
C LYS A 120 28.59 13.51 12.97
N GLU A 121 29.04 13.95 11.80
CA GLU A 121 28.17 14.04 10.60
C GLU A 121 27.70 12.65 10.14
N LYS A 122 28.54 11.62 10.26
CA LYS A 122 28.15 10.23 10.00
C LYS A 122 27.03 9.75 10.94
N ASP A 123 27.14 10.07 12.24
CA ASP A 123 26.10 9.75 13.23
C ASP A 123 24.81 10.49 12.92
N VAL A 124 24.88 11.80 12.66
CA VAL A 124 23.71 12.62 12.26
C VAL A 124 23.02 12.01 11.03
N LYS A 125 23.81 11.66 9.99
CA LYS A 125 23.30 11.01 8.80
C LYS A 125 22.61 9.70 9.11
N ALA A 126 23.24 8.85 9.89
CA ALA A 126 22.70 7.54 10.25
C ALA A 126 21.36 7.63 11.02
N ARG A 127 21.20 8.65 11.88
CA ARG A 127 19.94 8.89 12.59
C ARG A 127 18.84 9.38 11.64
N TYR A 128 19.12 10.32 10.75
CA TYR A 128 18.15 10.76 9.74
C TYR A 128 17.79 9.65 8.76
N ASP A 129 18.73 8.79 8.40
CA ASP A 129 18.47 7.67 7.49
C ASP A 129 17.51 6.63 8.10
N LYS A 130 17.41 6.54 9.44
CA LYS A 130 16.39 5.74 10.13
C LYS A 130 14.96 6.31 10.00
N VAL A 131 14.85 7.61 9.80
CA VAL A 131 13.55 8.31 9.66
C VAL A 131 13.09 8.36 8.20
N LYS A 132 14.03 8.26 7.26
CA LYS A 132 13.79 8.30 5.82
C LYS A 132 13.14 7.03 5.29
N GLY A 133 12.33 7.15 4.23
CA GLY A 133 11.69 6.00 3.57
C GLY A 133 10.56 5.38 4.38
N SER A 134 10.33 4.08 4.18
CA SER A 134 9.29 3.32 4.89
C SER A 134 9.75 2.93 6.30
N ALA A 135 9.84 3.89 7.20
CA ALA A 135 10.33 3.67 8.56
C ALA A 135 9.26 3.10 9.51
N VAL A 136 7.97 3.35 9.25
CA VAL A 136 6.88 3.04 10.19
C VAL A 136 6.35 1.62 10.04
N ASN A 137 5.99 1.22 8.83
CA ASN A 137 5.34 -0.08 8.59
C ASN A 137 6.16 -1.29 9.06
N PRO A 138 7.47 -1.39 8.83
CA PRO A 138 8.27 -2.52 9.31
C PRO A 138 8.27 -2.68 10.84
N VAL A 139 8.12 -1.59 11.57
CA VAL A 139 8.09 -1.58 13.05
C VAL A 139 6.75 -2.05 13.58
N LEU A 140 5.64 -1.64 12.97
CA LEU A 140 4.29 -1.89 13.50
C LEU A 140 3.67 -3.20 13.00
N ARG A 141 4.08 -3.72 11.83
CA ARG A 141 3.47 -4.89 11.19
C ARG A 141 3.98 -6.22 11.78
N GLU A 142 3.74 -6.42 13.07
CA GLU A 142 4.04 -7.67 13.79
C GLU A 142 2.91 -8.70 13.65
N GLY A 143 2.23 -8.75 12.51
CA GLY A 143 1.17 -9.69 12.20
C GLY A 143 0.95 -9.84 10.70
N ASN A 144 0.20 -10.86 10.32
CA ASN A 144 -0.26 -11.07 8.95
C ASN A 144 -1.51 -10.24 8.67
N SER A 145 -1.78 -9.92 7.41
CA SER A 145 -2.91 -9.07 7.06
C SER A 145 -4.21 -9.84 6.88
N ASP A 146 -5.32 -9.25 7.29
CA ASP A 146 -6.70 -9.63 6.98
C ASP A 146 -7.36 -8.44 6.28
N ARG A 147 -7.45 -8.50 4.96
CA ARG A 147 -8.03 -7.44 4.14
C ARG A 147 -9.35 -7.89 3.55
N ARG A 148 -10.39 -7.06 3.73
CA ARG A 148 -11.75 -7.38 3.28
C ARG A 148 -12.57 -6.11 3.06
N ALA A 149 -13.58 -6.21 2.19
CA ALA A 149 -14.57 -5.16 2.03
C ALA A 149 -15.45 -5.08 3.29
N PRO A 150 -15.66 -3.90 3.89
CA PRO A 150 -16.63 -3.74 4.97
C PRO A 150 -18.05 -4.02 4.50
N LEU A 151 -18.88 -4.63 5.35
CA LEU A 151 -20.26 -4.95 5.01
C LEU A 151 -21.09 -3.71 4.63
N SER A 152 -20.89 -2.59 5.31
CA SER A 152 -21.56 -1.32 5.00
C SER A 152 -21.19 -0.79 3.61
N VAL A 153 -19.92 -0.86 3.23
CA VAL A 153 -19.43 -0.45 1.90
C VAL A 153 -19.97 -1.39 0.81
N LYS A 154 -19.95 -2.70 1.06
CA LYS A 154 -20.49 -3.70 0.13
C LYS A 154 -21.99 -3.49 -0.10
N ALA A 155 -22.76 -3.29 0.97
CA ALA A 155 -24.21 -3.04 0.89
C ALA A 155 -24.51 -1.75 0.11
N HIS A 156 -23.75 -0.68 0.36
CA HIS A 156 -23.87 0.57 -0.40
C HIS A 156 -23.57 0.36 -1.88
N THR A 157 -22.48 -0.33 -2.23
CA THR A 157 -22.11 -0.58 -3.63
C THR A 157 -23.18 -1.41 -4.37
N ARG A 158 -23.81 -2.38 -3.71
CA ARG A 158 -24.90 -3.15 -4.32
C ARG A 158 -26.09 -2.28 -4.72
N LYS A 159 -26.38 -1.22 -3.97
CA LYS A 159 -27.44 -0.24 -4.29
C LYS A 159 -26.98 0.81 -5.30
N HIS A 160 -25.72 1.22 -5.21
CA HIS A 160 -25.10 2.28 -6.01
C HIS A 160 -23.84 1.76 -6.72
N PRO A 161 -23.98 0.83 -7.69
CA PRO A 161 -22.83 0.20 -8.31
C PRO A 161 -22.03 1.19 -9.15
N HIS A 162 -20.71 1.05 -9.08
CA HIS A 162 -19.81 1.75 -9.99
C HIS A 162 -19.93 1.17 -11.41
N LYS A 163 -19.49 1.96 -12.40
CA LYS A 163 -19.53 1.57 -13.80
C LYS A 163 -18.46 0.51 -14.08
N MET A 164 -18.86 -0.54 -14.78
CA MET A 164 -17.98 -1.56 -15.36
C MET A 164 -18.08 -1.50 -16.89
N GLY A 165 -16.95 -1.65 -17.58
CA GLY A 165 -16.92 -1.73 -19.05
C GLY A 165 -17.50 -3.03 -19.57
N ALA A 166 -18.23 -2.98 -20.66
CA ALA A 166 -18.77 -4.16 -21.33
C ALA A 166 -17.65 -4.92 -22.06
N TRP A 167 -17.39 -6.15 -21.66
CA TRP A 167 -16.41 -7.02 -22.30
C TRP A 167 -16.95 -7.66 -23.57
N SER A 168 -16.09 -7.75 -24.60
CA SER A 168 -16.34 -8.48 -25.83
C SER A 168 -15.55 -9.80 -25.85
N ALA A 169 -16.16 -10.85 -26.36
CA ALA A 169 -15.48 -12.12 -26.61
C ALA A 169 -14.36 -11.98 -27.64
N ASP A 170 -14.46 -10.99 -28.54
CA ASP A 170 -13.50 -10.72 -29.62
C ASP A 170 -12.34 -9.81 -29.17
N SER A 171 -12.30 -9.37 -27.89
CA SER A 171 -11.20 -8.55 -27.38
C SER A 171 -9.87 -9.24 -27.59
N LYS A 172 -8.92 -8.51 -28.18
CA LYS A 172 -7.55 -8.98 -28.41
C LYS A 172 -6.64 -8.74 -27.21
N THR A 173 -7.14 -8.11 -26.14
CA THR A 173 -6.36 -7.86 -24.93
C THR A 173 -5.90 -9.16 -24.30
N HIS A 174 -4.62 -9.20 -23.96
CA HIS A 174 -3.99 -10.36 -23.33
C HIS A 174 -2.74 -9.97 -22.56
N VAL A 175 -2.31 -10.85 -21.66
CA VAL A 175 -1.06 -10.75 -20.92
C VAL A 175 0.05 -11.52 -21.65
N ALA A 176 1.26 -10.95 -21.68
CA ALA A 176 2.46 -11.64 -22.14
C ALA A 176 3.49 -11.69 -21.02
N HIS A 177 4.12 -12.85 -20.83
CA HIS A 177 5.18 -13.07 -19.84
C HIS A 177 6.28 -13.97 -20.41
N MET A 178 7.46 -13.94 -19.79
CA MET A 178 8.60 -14.78 -20.19
C MET A 178 8.29 -16.26 -19.99
N LYS A 179 9.00 -17.10 -20.72
CA LYS A 179 8.92 -18.57 -20.64
C LYS A 179 10.20 -19.21 -20.09
N GLY A 180 11.14 -18.38 -19.64
CA GLY A 180 12.41 -18.77 -19.07
C GLY A 180 13.33 -17.58 -18.93
N GLY A 181 14.33 -17.66 -18.05
CA GLY A 181 15.26 -16.56 -17.78
C GLY A 181 14.69 -15.45 -16.88
N ASP A 182 13.47 -15.61 -16.40
CA ASP A 182 12.80 -14.72 -15.43
C ASP A 182 13.02 -15.18 -13.99
N PHE A 183 12.52 -14.39 -13.05
CA PHE A 183 12.66 -14.71 -11.63
C PHE A 183 12.02 -16.05 -11.26
N PHE A 184 10.85 -16.36 -11.80
CA PHE A 184 10.18 -17.63 -11.56
C PHE A 184 11.04 -18.84 -11.98
N SER A 185 11.57 -18.82 -13.18
CA SER A 185 12.28 -19.97 -13.76
C SER A 185 13.66 -20.19 -13.15
N ASN A 186 14.29 -19.14 -12.62
CA ASN A 186 15.63 -19.21 -12.03
C ASN A 186 15.62 -19.35 -10.51
N GLU A 187 14.44 -19.37 -9.87
CA GLU A 187 14.34 -19.38 -8.42
C GLU A 187 14.81 -20.70 -7.81
N LYS A 188 15.64 -20.58 -6.77
CA LYS A 188 16.05 -21.66 -5.88
C LYS A 188 15.64 -21.31 -4.47
N SER A 189 15.22 -22.28 -3.68
CA SER A 189 14.79 -22.07 -2.30
C SER A 189 15.13 -23.26 -1.42
N LEU A 190 15.29 -22.98 -0.13
CA LEU A 190 15.46 -24.00 0.90
C LEU A 190 14.92 -23.49 2.25
N THR A 191 14.63 -24.44 3.13
CA THR A 191 14.38 -24.17 4.55
C THR A 191 15.65 -24.43 5.35
N THR A 192 16.10 -23.43 6.13
CA THR A 192 17.29 -23.54 6.99
C THR A 192 17.06 -24.54 8.11
N THR A 193 18.04 -25.36 8.42
CA THR A 193 17.94 -26.36 9.50
C THR A 193 18.52 -25.85 10.82
N VAL A 194 19.44 -24.89 10.76
CA VAL A 194 20.11 -24.29 11.91
C VAL A 194 20.20 -22.77 11.74
N ALA A 195 20.25 -22.04 12.85
CA ALA A 195 20.52 -20.63 12.83
C ALA A 195 21.98 -20.37 12.41
N THR A 196 22.21 -19.42 11.51
CA THR A 196 23.55 -19.07 11.02
C THR A 196 23.55 -17.62 10.48
N ASP A 197 24.74 -17.03 10.40
CA ASP A 197 24.94 -15.84 9.60
C ASP A 197 25.39 -16.24 8.20
N ALA A 198 24.71 -15.75 7.18
CA ALA A 198 25.14 -15.94 5.80
C ALA A 198 25.70 -14.63 5.21
N LYS A 199 26.52 -14.74 4.18
CA LYS A 199 26.95 -13.62 3.33
C LYS A 199 26.52 -13.86 1.90
N ILE A 200 26.37 -12.77 1.14
CA ILE A 200 26.11 -12.81 -0.30
C ILE A 200 27.40 -12.33 -0.97
N GLU A 201 27.94 -13.12 -1.89
CA GLU A 201 29.16 -12.77 -2.61
C GLU A 201 29.05 -13.06 -4.10
N PHE A 202 29.66 -12.22 -4.91
CA PHE A 202 29.87 -12.43 -6.34
C PHE A 202 31.27 -12.97 -6.56
N VAL A 203 31.38 -14.04 -7.31
CA VAL A 203 32.67 -14.65 -7.73
C VAL A 203 32.77 -14.50 -9.24
N SER A 204 33.74 -13.69 -9.69
CA SER A 204 34.01 -13.46 -11.10
C SER A 204 34.61 -14.70 -11.78
N GLN A 205 34.67 -14.69 -13.12
CA GLN A 205 35.21 -15.82 -13.89
C GLN A 205 36.69 -16.14 -13.59
N ASP A 206 37.47 -15.14 -13.18
CA ASP A 206 38.87 -15.31 -12.74
C ASP A 206 39.01 -15.79 -11.27
N GLY A 207 37.88 -16.04 -10.59
CA GLY A 207 37.83 -16.59 -9.24
C GLY A 207 37.89 -15.54 -8.13
N MET A 208 37.89 -14.24 -8.44
CA MET A 208 37.91 -13.19 -7.43
C MET A 208 36.52 -13.03 -6.79
N ALA A 209 36.48 -13.11 -5.46
CA ALA A 209 35.25 -12.94 -4.71
C ALA A 209 35.05 -11.51 -4.20
N THR A 210 33.90 -10.93 -4.48
CA THR A 210 33.48 -9.63 -3.96
C THR A 210 32.26 -9.82 -3.07
N VAL A 211 32.32 -9.34 -1.82
CA VAL A 211 31.20 -9.43 -0.88
C VAL A 211 30.18 -8.35 -1.23
N LEU A 212 28.98 -8.77 -1.60
CA LEU A 212 27.83 -7.89 -1.89
C LEU A 212 27.09 -7.51 -0.62
N LYS A 213 26.90 -8.49 0.29
CA LYS A 213 26.32 -8.28 1.62
C LYS A 213 27.06 -9.13 2.64
N PRO A 214 27.69 -8.49 3.64
CA PRO A 214 28.57 -9.21 4.57
C PRO A 214 27.81 -10.08 5.57
N LYS A 215 26.55 -9.74 5.87
CA LYS A 215 25.79 -10.46 6.89
C LYS A 215 24.29 -10.48 6.56
N VAL A 216 23.73 -11.69 6.57
CA VAL A 216 22.29 -12.00 6.56
C VAL A 216 22.07 -12.99 7.70
N ALA A 217 21.46 -12.54 8.80
CA ALA A 217 21.13 -13.42 9.91
C ALA A 217 19.97 -14.33 9.53
N LEU A 218 20.15 -15.64 9.68
CA LEU A 218 19.16 -16.67 9.39
C LEU A 218 18.79 -17.44 10.65
N GLN A 219 17.52 -17.74 10.84
CA GLN A 219 17.02 -18.57 11.93
C GLN A 219 16.82 -20.01 11.46
N ALA A 220 16.79 -20.97 12.37
CA ALA A 220 16.36 -22.34 12.06
C ALA A 220 14.88 -22.33 11.63
N GLY A 221 14.54 -23.09 10.59
CA GLY A 221 13.19 -23.15 10.04
C GLY A 221 12.82 -21.99 9.09
N GLU A 222 13.71 -21.05 8.84
CA GLU A 222 13.49 -19.94 7.95
C GLU A 222 13.53 -20.39 6.48
N VAL A 223 12.59 -19.91 5.68
CA VAL A 223 12.61 -20.13 4.23
C VAL A 223 13.43 -19.02 3.59
N ILE A 224 14.43 -19.40 2.82
CA ILE A 224 15.19 -18.46 1.99
C ILE A 224 15.06 -18.85 0.52
N ASP A 225 14.99 -17.85 -0.34
CA ASP A 225 15.06 -18.03 -1.78
C ASP A 225 16.02 -17.03 -2.42
N ALA A 226 16.54 -17.38 -3.57
CA ALA A 226 17.29 -16.48 -4.42
C ALA A 226 16.98 -16.76 -5.88
N THR A 227 17.03 -15.72 -6.70
CA THR A 227 16.72 -15.80 -8.12
C THR A 227 17.36 -14.65 -8.89
N PHE A 228 17.30 -14.73 -10.23
CA PHE A 228 17.72 -13.63 -11.08
C PHE A 228 16.89 -13.52 -12.35
N MET A 229 16.80 -12.31 -12.87
CA MET A 229 16.26 -11.97 -14.18
C MET A 229 17.44 -11.85 -15.16
N SER A 230 17.47 -12.67 -16.20
CA SER A 230 18.47 -12.56 -17.25
C SER A 230 18.20 -11.31 -18.10
N LYS A 231 19.15 -10.40 -18.12
CA LYS A 231 19.12 -9.19 -18.98
C LYS A 231 18.94 -9.54 -20.44
N HIS A 232 19.68 -10.55 -20.91
CA HIS A 232 19.63 -10.96 -22.31
C HIS A 232 18.25 -11.52 -22.67
N ALA A 233 17.73 -12.45 -21.89
CA ALA A 233 16.42 -13.05 -22.11
C ALA A 233 15.29 -12.00 -22.02
N LEU A 234 15.36 -11.08 -21.03
CA LEU A 234 14.41 -10.01 -20.85
C LEU A 234 14.35 -9.07 -22.07
N ARG A 235 15.48 -8.58 -22.52
CA ARG A 235 15.53 -7.66 -23.67
C ARG A 235 15.02 -8.30 -24.95
N LYS A 236 15.40 -9.56 -25.19
CA LYS A 236 14.88 -10.36 -26.32
C LYS A 236 13.36 -10.52 -26.21
N PHE A 237 12.86 -10.91 -25.06
CA PHE A 237 11.42 -11.04 -24.81
C PHE A 237 10.67 -9.73 -25.07
N ILE A 238 11.15 -8.59 -24.55
CA ILE A 238 10.50 -7.28 -24.76
C ILE A 238 10.44 -6.94 -26.25
N GLU A 239 11.53 -7.12 -27.00
CA GLU A 239 11.55 -6.87 -28.45
C GLU A 239 10.53 -7.74 -29.19
N GLU A 240 10.45 -9.04 -28.86
CA GLU A 240 9.47 -9.95 -29.43
C GLU A 240 8.02 -9.52 -29.11
N GLN A 241 7.77 -9.02 -27.89
CA GLN A 241 6.43 -8.56 -27.52
C GLN A 241 6.04 -7.24 -28.19
N ILE A 242 6.99 -6.34 -28.40
CA ILE A 242 6.77 -5.11 -29.17
C ILE A 242 6.38 -5.46 -30.63
N GLU A 243 7.12 -6.37 -31.26
CA GLU A 243 6.83 -6.77 -32.64
C GLU A 243 5.48 -7.51 -32.75
N ASP A 244 5.18 -8.41 -31.82
CA ASP A 244 3.89 -9.12 -31.78
C ASP A 244 2.71 -8.15 -31.55
N ALA A 245 2.86 -7.13 -30.69
CA ALA A 245 1.84 -6.10 -30.50
C ALA A 245 1.55 -5.33 -31.79
N LYS A 246 2.60 -5.01 -32.56
CA LYS A 246 2.49 -4.37 -33.88
C LYS A 246 1.73 -5.25 -34.88
N GLN A 247 2.08 -6.52 -34.97
CA GLN A 247 1.43 -7.48 -35.89
C GLN A 247 -0.04 -7.69 -35.54
N LYS A 248 -0.38 -7.72 -34.23
CA LYS A 248 -1.77 -7.87 -33.76
C LYS A 248 -2.60 -6.60 -33.84
N GLY A 249 -1.96 -5.45 -34.06
CA GLY A 249 -2.61 -4.14 -34.06
C GLY A 249 -3.23 -3.77 -32.72
N VAL A 250 -2.51 -4.02 -31.62
CA VAL A 250 -2.91 -3.69 -30.24
C VAL A 250 -1.92 -2.73 -29.60
N LEU A 251 -2.35 -2.01 -28.56
CA LEU A 251 -1.47 -1.16 -27.78
C LEU A 251 -0.41 -2.00 -27.06
N PHE A 252 0.81 -1.48 -26.98
CA PHE A 252 1.85 -2.03 -26.12
C PHE A 252 1.78 -1.37 -24.74
N SER A 253 1.82 -2.15 -23.67
CA SER A 253 1.93 -1.65 -22.30
C SER A 253 2.78 -2.59 -21.44
N ILE A 254 3.50 -2.03 -20.47
CA ILE A 254 4.25 -2.81 -19.49
C ILE A 254 3.71 -2.52 -18.08
N HIS A 255 3.67 -3.54 -17.25
CA HIS A 255 3.16 -3.48 -15.88
C HIS A 255 4.12 -4.22 -14.95
N LEU A 256 4.62 -3.53 -13.94
CA LEU A 256 5.69 -4.01 -13.05
C LEU A 256 5.39 -3.67 -11.60
N LYS A 257 5.99 -4.42 -10.67
CA LYS A 257 6.02 -4.05 -9.24
C LYS A 257 7.06 -2.94 -8.98
N ALA A 258 7.08 -1.91 -9.80
CA ALA A 258 8.03 -0.80 -9.77
C ALA A 258 7.71 0.21 -8.65
N THR A 259 7.82 -0.23 -7.40
CA THR A 259 7.56 0.59 -6.21
C THR A 259 8.83 1.33 -5.75
N MET A 260 9.11 1.39 -4.45
CA MET A 260 10.21 2.16 -3.87
C MET A 260 11.60 1.55 -4.09
N MET A 261 11.72 0.36 -4.66
CA MET A 261 13.00 -0.30 -4.94
C MET A 261 13.71 0.38 -6.11
N LYS A 262 15.01 0.62 -5.98
CA LYS A 262 15.85 1.19 -7.05
C LYS A 262 16.38 0.14 -8.02
N ILE A 263 16.48 -1.10 -7.59
CA ILE A 263 16.94 -2.26 -8.37
C ILE A 263 15.81 -3.27 -8.41
N SER A 264 15.79 -4.19 -9.37
CA SER A 264 14.71 -5.10 -9.77
C SER A 264 13.78 -4.43 -10.78
N ASP A 265 12.51 -4.18 -10.49
CA ASP A 265 11.52 -3.72 -11.48
C ASP A 265 11.82 -2.36 -12.13
N PRO A 266 12.41 -1.34 -11.45
CA PRO A 266 12.89 -0.15 -12.14
C PRO A 266 13.97 -0.43 -13.20
N LYS A 267 14.84 -1.42 -12.98
CA LYS A 267 15.82 -1.86 -14.00
C LYS A 267 15.13 -2.57 -15.17
N ILE A 268 14.10 -3.39 -14.90
CA ILE A 268 13.27 -3.99 -15.95
C ILE A 268 12.59 -2.91 -16.78
N PHE A 269 12.06 -1.87 -16.15
CA PHE A 269 11.48 -0.71 -16.81
C PHE A 269 12.48 0.02 -17.71
N GLY A 270 13.70 0.27 -17.23
CA GLY A 270 14.78 0.86 -18.03
C GLY A 270 15.14 0.02 -19.24
N HIS A 271 15.09 -1.31 -19.14
CA HIS A 271 15.27 -2.19 -20.28
C HIS A 271 14.13 -2.03 -21.29
N ALA A 272 12.88 -1.92 -20.86
CA ALA A 272 11.75 -1.67 -21.74
C ALA A 272 11.88 -0.32 -22.48
N VAL A 273 12.29 0.73 -21.78
CA VAL A 273 12.55 2.05 -22.36
C VAL A 273 13.65 1.96 -23.44
N THR A 274 14.79 1.36 -23.11
CA THR A 274 15.93 1.27 -24.06
C THR A 274 15.70 0.30 -25.22
N VAL A 275 14.78 -0.66 -25.09
CA VAL A 275 14.39 -1.55 -26.21
C VAL A 275 13.37 -0.86 -27.11
N TYR A 276 12.35 -0.23 -26.55
CA TYR A 276 11.33 0.45 -27.36
C TYR A 276 11.89 1.64 -28.14
N TYR A 277 12.74 2.46 -27.50
CA TYR A 277 13.41 3.63 -28.10
C TYR A 277 14.84 3.33 -28.57
N LYS A 278 15.11 2.09 -29.00
CA LYS A 278 16.43 1.61 -29.36
C LYS A 278 17.18 2.55 -30.30
N ASP A 279 16.52 3.01 -31.40
CA ASP A 279 17.13 3.88 -32.40
C ASP A 279 17.66 5.19 -31.77
N VAL A 280 16.94 5.74 -30.79
CA VAL A 280 17.32 6.98 -30.08
C VAL A 280 18.51 6.73 -29.16
N PHE A 281 18.46 5.65 -28.36
CA PHE A 281 19.57 5.34 -27.43
C PHE A 281 20.85 4.91 -28.15
N GLU A 282 20.74 4.25 -29.31
CA GLU A 282 21.91 3.92 -30.14
C GLU A 282 22.52 5.16 -30.80
N LYS A 283 21.70 6.05 -31.33
CA LYS A 283 22.15 7.27 -32.04
C LYS A 283 22.74 8.31 -31.08
N TYR A 284 22.10 8.51 -29.94
CA TYR A 284 22.45 9.60 -28.99
C TYR A 284 23.04 9.13 -27.67
N GLY A 285 23.42 7.84 -27.53
CA GLY A 285 23.83 7.23 -26.27
C GLY A 285 24.90 7.99 -25.50
N GLU A 286 25.96 8.47 -26.19
CA GLU A 286 27.02 9.26 -25.55
C GLU A 286 26.51 10.62 -25.03
N THR A 287 25.65 11.28 -25.79
CA THR A 287 25.05 12.57 -25.38
C THR A 287 24.15 12.38 -24.17
N LEU A 288 23.25 11.38 -24.21
CA LEU A 288 22.34 11.06 -23.13
C LEU A 288 23.07 10.67 -21.86
N LYS A 289 24.17 9.90 -21.98
CA LYS A 289 25.03 9.53 -20.86
C LYS A 289 25.71 10.75 -20.23
N LYS A 290 26.25 11.67 -21.05
CA LYS A 290 26.85 12.93 -20.56
C LYS A 290 25.85 13.82 -19.82
N LEU A 291 24.60 13.83 -20.25
CA LEU A 291 23.52 14.54 -19.58
C LEU A 291 23.03 13.83 -18.31
N GLY A 292 23.50 12.61 -18.05
CA GLY A 292 23.06 11.80 -16.91
C GLY A 292 21.64 11.26 -17.05
N VAL A 293 21.17 11.03 -18.29
CA VAL A 293 19.85 10.39 -18.51
C VAL A 293 19.87 8.97 -17.97
N ASP A 294 18.92 8.67 -17.10
CA ASP A 294 18.72 7.33 -16.53
C ASP A 294 17.44 6.70 -17.09
N PRO A 295 17.55 5.68 -17.95
CA PRO A 295 16.40 4.99 -18.52
C PRO A 295 15.45 4.38 -17.47
N ASP A 296 15.95 4.06 -16.28
CA ASP A 296 15.14 3.51 -15.20
C ASP A 296 14.10 4.51 -14.67
N ASN A 297 14.31 5.80 -14.92
CA ASN A 297 13.37 6.88 -14.63
C ASN A 297 12.43 7.19 -15.80
N GLY A 298 12.61 6.51 -16.93
CA GLY A 298 11.74 6.59 -18.10
C GLY A 298 12.01 7.74 -19.06
N LEU A 299 11.13 7.86 -20.05
CA LEU A 299 11.21 8.90 -21.07
C LEU A 299 11.08 10.31 -20.49
N GLY A 300 10.41 10.47 -19.36
CA GLY A 300 10.28 11.73 -18.63
C GLY A 300 11.63 12.30 -18.20
N ASP A 301 12.54 11.46 -17.74
CA ASP A 301 13.92 11.86 -17.37
C ASP A 301 14.71 12.32 -18.62
N LEU A 302 14.57 11.59 -19.73
CA LEU A 302 15.17 11.99 -21.00
C LEU A 302 14.67 13.37 -21.43
N TYR A 303 13.37 13.60 -21.49
CA TYR A 303 12.81 14.91 -21.86
C TYR A 303 13.23 16.04 -20.92
N ALA A 304 13.35 15.76 -19.63
CA ALA A 304 13.80 16.77 -18.66
C ALA A 304 15.26 17.19 -18.90
N LYS A 305 16.14 16.23 -19.17
CA LYS A 305 17.59 16.46 -19.27
C LYS A 305 18.04 17.01 -20.62
N ILE A 306 17.39 16.65 -21.73
CA ILE A 306 17.71 17.21 -23.04
C ILE A 306 17.38 18.70 -23.16
N LYS A 307 16.60 19.28 -22.23
CA LYS A 307 16.38 20.74 -22.16
C LYS A 307 17.65 21.54 -21.95
N ALA A 308 18.72 20.92 -21.45
CA ALA A 308 20.04 21.55 -21.30
C ALA A 308 20.83 21.63 -22.62
N LEU A 309 20.37 20.96 -23.69
CA LEU A 309 21.00 21.01 -25.00
C LEU A 309 20.59 22.26 -25.80
N PRO A 310 21.40 22.68 -26.79
CA PRO A 310 20.99 23.62 -27.82
C PRO A 310 19.68 23.18 -28.51
N ASP A 311 18.87 24.14 -28.91
CA ASP A 311 17.52 23.89 -29.45
C ASP A 311 17.48 22.96 -30.67
N ASP A 312 18.47 23.08 -31.58
CA ASP A 312 18.61 22.23 -32.75
C ASP A 312 18.88 20.77 -32.40
N GLN A 313 19.77 20.53 -31.43
CA GLN A 313 20.07 19.18 -30.92
C GLN A 313 18.88 18.57 -30.18
N ARG A 314 18.24 19.36 -29.29
CA ARG A 314 17.04 18.92 -28.61
C ARG A 314 15.94 18.52 -29.56
N LYS A 315 15.60 19.39 -30.53
CA LYS A 315 14.57 19.13 -31.54
C LYS A 315 14.89 17.91 -32.42
N ALA A 316 16.16 17.65 -32.69
CA ALA A 316 16.57 16.47 -33.46
C ALA A 316 16.26 15.18 -32.67
N ILE A 317 16.56 15.16 -31.36
CA ILE A 317 16.24 14.02 -30.47
C ILE A 317 14.71 13.84 -30.37
N GLU A 318 13.97 14.93 -30.15
CA GLU A 318 12.51 14.90 -30.05
C GLU A 318 11.88 14.37 -31.38
N ALA A 319 12.40 14.78 -32.52
CA ALA A 319 11.95 14.29 -33.83
C ALA A 319 12.23 12.79 -34.02
N ASP A 320 13.39 12.30 -33.58
CA ASP A 320 13.71 10.87 -33.65
C ASP A 320 12.86 10.04 -32.70
N ILE A 321 12.51 10.57 -31.52
CA ILE A 321 11.53 9.92 -30.64
C ILE A 321 10.17 9.79 -31.35
N GLN A 322 9.70 10.84 -32.04
CA GLN A 322 8.45 10.79 -32.82
C GLN A 322 8.55 9.79 -33.98
N ALA A 323 9.71 9.65 -34.60
CA ALA A 323 9.95 8.66 -35.66
C ALA A 323 9.87 7.21 -35.16
N VAL A 324 10.21 6.94 -33.89
CA VAL A 324 10.05 5.62 -33.28
C VAL A 324 8.58 5.20 -33.24
N TYR A 325 7.66 6.12 -32.93
CA TYR A 325 6.23 5.81 -32.87
C TYR A 325 5.63 5.41 -34.24
N GLN A 326 6.28 5.81 -35.35
CA GLN A 326 5.86 5.38 -36.71
C GLN A 326 6.31 3.94 -37.04
N LYS A 327 7.33 3.46 -36.35
CA LYS A 327 7.92 2.13 -36.62
C LYS A 327 7.42 1.07 -35.65
N ARG A 328 7.13 1.45 -34.40
CA ARG A 328 6.72 0.58 -33.29
C ARG A 328 5.19 0.51 -33.17
N PRO A 329 4.62 -0.45 -32.40
CA PRO A 329 3.18 -0.43 -32.11
C PRO A 329 2.80 0.83 -31.32
N PRO A 330 1.55 1.29 -31.43
CA PRO A 330 1.08 2.38 -30.57
C PRO A 330 1.20 1.97 -29.10
N MET A 331 1.66 2.91 -28.27
CA MET A 331 1.83 2.68 -26.84
C MET A 331 0.56 3.06 -26.08
N ALA A 332 0.24 2.32 -25.04
CA ALA A 332 -0.77 2.74 -24.08
C ALA A 332 -0.37 4.06 -23.43
N MET A 333 -1.32 4.96 -23.25
CA MET A 333 -1.11 6.31 -22.73
C MET A 333 -1.60 6.44 -21.29
N VAL A 334 -0.83 7.14 -20.49
CA VAL A 334 -1.25 7.61 -19.17
C VAL A 334 -2.06 8.91 -19.31
N ASN A 335 -1.62 9.78 -20.23
CA ASN A 335 -2.33 10.99 -20.60
C ASN A 335 -2.11 11.28 -22.09
N SER A 336 -3.12 11.03 -22.91
CA SER A 336 -3.06 11.20 -24.35
C SER A 336 -2.91 12.67 -24.76
N ASP A 337 -3.58 13.58 -24.06
CA ASP A 337 -3.56 15.02 -24.38
C ASP A 337 -2.18 15.64 -24.16
N LYS A 338 -1.42 15.11 -23.19
CA LYS A 338 -0.07 15.56 -22.85
C LYS A 338 1.04 14.71 -23.47
N GLY A 339 0.70 13.67 -24.22
CA GLY A 339 1.67 12.74 -24.81
C GLY A 339 2.42 11.90 -23.78
N ILE A 340 1.86 11.71 -22.58
CA ILE A 340 2.49 10.90 -21.51
C ILE A 340 2.16 9.43 -21.76
N THR A 341 3.19 8.67 -22.09
CA THR A 341 3.10 7.26 -22.41
C THR A 341 3.26 6.36 -21.18
N ASN A 342 2.96 5.08 -21.34
CA ASN A 342 3.22 4.02 -20.35
C ASN A 342 4.73 3.88 -19.97
N LEU A 343 5.66 4.33 -20.85
CA LEU A 343 7.10 4.34 -20.57
C LEU A 343 7.65 5.70 -20.10
N HIS A 344 6.79 6.59 -19.61
CA HIS A 344 7.20 7.94 -19.21
C HIS A 344 7.91 7.95 -17.84
N VAL A 345 7.28 7.37 -16.81
CA VAL A 345 7.85 7.21 -15.46
C VAL A 345 7.41 5.86 -14.84
N PRO A 346 8.27 5.20 -14.06
CA PRO A 346 7.95 3.88 -13.51
C PRO A 346 6.78 3.89 -12.51
N SER A 347 6.47 5.01 -11.87
CA SER A 347 5.33 5.12 -10.96
C SER A 347 3.96 4.96 -11.64
N ASP A 348 3.87 5.20 -12.94
CA ASP A 348 2.61 5.10 -13.69
C ASP A 348 2.25 3.66 -14.07
N ILE A 349 3.20 2.73 -13.95
CA ILE A 349 3.03 1.35 -14.39
C ILE A 349 3.09 0.33 -13.24
N ILE A 350 2.94 0.81 -12.01
CA ILE A 350 2.86 -0.10 -10.85
C ILE A 350 1.66 -1.03 -11.04
N ILE A 351 1.94 -2.32 -11.12
CA ILE A 351 0.99 -3.35 -11.54
C ILE A 351 -0.30 -3.36 -10.70
N ASP A 352 -0.18 -3.10 -9.39
CA ASP A 352 -1.32 -3.05 -8.47
C ASP A 352 -2.35 -1.98 -8.87
N ALA A 353 -1.88 -0.86 -9.41
CA ALA A 353 -2.70 0.28 -9.81
C ALA A 353 -3.00 0.30 -11.32
N SER A 354 -2.15 -0.29 -12.16
CA SER A 354 -2.26 -0.19 -13.61
C SER A 354 -3.03 -1.34 -14.27
N MET A 355 -3.03 -2.55 -13.70
CA MET A 355 -3.77 -3.68 -14.27
C MET A 355 -5.28 -3.70 -13.92
N PRO A 356 -5.72 -3.41 -12.68
CA PRO A 356 -7.15 -3.45 -12.36
C PRO A 356 -8.03 -2.55 -13.21
N PRO A 357 -7.63 -1.30 -13.57
CA PRO A 357 -8.40 -0.46 -14.50
C PRO A 357 -8.55 -1.09 -15.90
N VAL A 358 -7.54 -1.77 -16.41
CA VAL A 358 -7.64 -2.48 -17.70
C VAL A 358 -8.79 -3.48 -17.68
N ILE A 359 -8.90 -4.25 -16.60
CA ILE A 359 -9.97 -5.24 -16.43
C ILE A 359 -11.32 -4.57 -16.24
N ARG A 360 -11.42 -3.55 -15.38
CA ARG A 360 -12.65 -2.78 -15.15
C ARG A 360 -13.16 -2.12 -16.44
N ASP A 361 -12.25 -1.63 -17.27
CA ASP A 361 -12.57 -0.87 -18.47
C ASP A 361 -12.59 -1.75 -19.73
N SER A 362 -13.04 -2.99 -19.61
CA SER A 362 -13.25 -3.98 -20.68
C SER A 362 -12.00 -4.41 -21.45
N GLY A 363 -10.86 -4.44 -20.80
CA GLY A 363 -9.58 -4.81 -21.40
C GLY A 363 -8.95 -3.70 -22.23
N LYS A 364 -9.46 -2.48 -22.18
CA LYS A 364 -8.99 -1.39 -23.03
C LYS A 364 -8.11 -0.41 -22.25
N MET A 365 -7.14 0.15 -22.96
CA MET A 365 -6.32 1.25 -22.51
C MET A 365 -6.44 2.43 -23.51
N TRP A 366 -6.08 3.62 -23.08
CA TRP A 366 -6.08 4.80 -23.94
C TRP A 366 -4.92 4.74 -24.94
N GLY A 367 -5.21 4.98 -26.20
CA GLY A 367 -4.22 5.11 -27.27
C GLY A 367 -3.73 6.55 -27.46
N PRO A 368 -2.71 6.75 -28.31
CA PRO A 368 -2.19 8.10 -28.64
C PRO A 368 -3.22 9.01 -29.28
N ASP A 369 -4.23 8.45 -29.93
CA ASP A 369 -5.36 9.16 -30.56
C ASP A 369 -6.48 9.55 -29.58
N GLY A 370 -6.28 9.32 -28.29
CA GLY A 370 -7.28 9.57 -27.26
C GLY A 370 -8.46 8.59 -27.28
N LYS A 371 -8.37 7.47 -27.99
CA LYS A 371 -9.39 6.43 -28.02
C LYS A 371 -8.95 5.19 -27.23
N ALA A 372 -9.92 4.51 -26.66
CA ALA A 372 -9.67 3.25 -25.97
C ALA A 372 -9.53 2.09 -26.97
N ALA A 373 -8.49 1.29 -26.83
CA ALA A 373 -8.17 0.16 -27.67
C ALA A 373 -7.67 -1.05 -26.87
N ASP A 374 -7.73 -2.22 -27.48
CA ASP A 374 -7.19 -3.46 -26.92
C ASP A 374 -5.68 -3.34 -26.71
N ALA A 375 -5.16 -3.98 -25.69
CA ALA A 375 -3.77 -3.86 -25.29
C ALA A 375 -3.10 -5.22 -25.07
N LYS A 376 -1.82 -5.28 -25.38
CA LYS A 376 -0.91 -6.30 -24.90
C LYS A 376 -0.30 -5.82 -23.58
N CYS A 377 -0.68 -6.47 -22.47
CA CYS A 377 -0.17 -6.17 -21.14
C CYS A 377 1.06 -7.03 -20.87
N VAL A 378 2.25 -6.43 -20.97
CA VAL A 378 3.52 -7.14 -20.75
C VAL A 378 3.86 -7.15 -19.28
N ILE A 379 3.93 -8.36 -18.69
CA ILE A 379 4.31 -8.61 -17.31
C ILE A 379 5.48 -9.61 -17.37
N PRO A 380 6.74 -9.17 -17.42
CA PRO A 380 7.88 -10.03 -17.77
C PRO A 380 8.03 -11.25 -16.87
N ASP A 381 7.99 -11.08 -15.55
CA ASP A 381 8.08 -12.20 -14.60
C ASP A 381 6.79 -13.03 -14.62
N SER A 382 6.93 -14.34 -14.80
CA SER A 382 5.80 -15.24 -14.93
C SER A 382 5.18 -15.71 -13.62
N SER A 383 5.72 -15.30 -12.46
CA SER A 383 5.26 -15.75 -11.13
C SER A 383 3.76 -15.57 -10.93
N TYR A 384 3.21 -14.41 -11.33
CA TYR A 384 1.81 -14.04 -11.10
C TYR A 384 1.11 -13.42 -12.33
N ALA A 385 1.78 -13.36 -13.46
CA ALA A 385 1.21 -12.78 -14.69
C ALA A 385 -0.08 -13.49 -15.14
N THR A 386 -0.16 -14.80 -14.91
CA THR A 386 -1.32 -15.62 -15.26
C THR A 386 -2.59 -15.28 -14.48
N VAL A 387 -2.48 -14.67 -13.31
CA VAL A 387 -3.65 -14.19 -12.53
C VAL A 387 -4.48 -13.22 -13.38
N TYR A 388 -3.83 -12.23 -13.97
CA TYR A 388 -4.53 -11.24 -14.81
C TYR A 388 -5.03 -11.84 -16.12
N GLN A 389 -4.29 -12.79 -16.72
CA GLN A 389 -4.77 -13.48 -17.92
C GLN A 389 -6.05 -14.27 -17.65
N GLU A 390 -6.13 -15.00 -16.51
CA GLU A 390 -7.34 -15.73 -16.12
C GLU A 390 -8.55 -14.80 -15.93
N VAL A 391 -8.35 -13.62 -15.35
CA VAL A 391 -9.43 -12.63 -15.21
C VAL A 391 -9.88 -12.11 -16.57
N ILE A 392 -8.94 -11.82 -17.49
CA ILE A 392 -9.24 -11.37 -18.84
C ILE A 392 -10.02 -12.45 -19.60
N ASP A 393 -9.58 -13.69 -19.58
CA ASP A 393 -10.23 -14.80 -20.26
C ASP A 393 -11.62 -15.08 -19.68
N PHE A 394 -11.76 -14.99 -18.36
CA PHE A 394 -13.07 -15.09 -17.70
C PHE A 394 -14.03 -14.01 -18.18
N CYS A 395 -13.58 -12.75 -18.22
CA CYS A 395 -14.39 -11.62 -18.66
C CYS A 395 -14.75 -11.70 -20.15
N LYS A 396 -13.84 -12.17 -21.01
CA LYS A 396 -14.16 -12.46 -22.43
C LYS A 396 -15.26 -13.49 -22.58
N LYS A 397 -15.23 -14.53 -21.75
CA LYS A 397 -16.20 -15.63 -21.81
C LYS A 397 -17.54 -15.30 -21.17
N HIS A 398 -17.53 -14.56 -20.07
CA HIS A 398 -18.71 -14.38 -19.22
C HIS A 398 -19.24 -12.93 -19.15
N GLY A 399 -18.51 -11.97 -19.75
CA GLY A 399 -18.76 -10.55 -19.56
C GLY A 399 -18.15 -10.02 -18.26
N ALA A 400 -18.36 -8.74 -18.00
CA ALA A 400 -17.93 -8.11 -16.75
C ALA A 400 -18.64 -8.71 -15.53
N LEU A 401 -17.94 -8.76 -14.39
CA LEU A 401 -18.57 -9.05 -13.10
C LEU A 401 -19.55 -7.93 -12.73
N ASP A 402 -20.66 -8.29 -12.10
CA ASP A 402 -21.67 -7.33 -11.66
C ASP A 402 -21.48 -6.96 -10.18
N PRO A 403 -21.12 -5.71 -9.85
CA PRO A 403 -20.95 -5.28 -8.46
C PRO A 403 -22.19 -5.43 -7.59
N LYS A 404 -23.40 -5.52 -8.19
CA LYS A 404 -24.66 -5.72 -7.45
C LYS A 404 -24.77 -7.12 -6.86
N THR A 405 -24.22 -8.12 -7.52
CA THR A 405 -24.46 -9.54 -7.21
C THR A 405 -23.23 -10.32 -6.85
N MET A 406 -22.05 -9.84 -7.24
CA MET A 406 -20.82 -10.60 -7.03
C MET A 406 -20.48 -10.81 -5.55
N GLY A 407 -19.83 -11.95 -5.25
CA GLY A 407 -19.21 -12.25 -3.99
C GLY A 407 -17.93 -11.44 -3.75
N SER A 408 -17.23 -11.76 -2.67
CA SER A 408 -15.99 -11.11 -2.26
C SER A 408 -14.79 -12.06 -2.30
N VAL A 409 -13.59 -11.51 -2.49
CA VAL A 409 -12.32 -12.23 -2.32
C VAL A 409 -11.51 -11.55 -1.22
N PRO A 410 -11.86 -11.75 0.07
CA PRO A 410 -11.04 -11.28 1.16
C PRO A 410 -9.66 -11.95 1.12
N ASN A 411 -8.64 -11.26 1.65
CA ASN A 411 -7.26 -11.73 1.59
C ASN A 411 -6.65 -11.91 2.97
N VAL A 412 -6.01 -13.06 3.17
CA VAL A 412 -5.11 -13.35 4.30
C VAL A 412 -3.69 -13.36 3.75
N GLY A 413 -2.92 -12.32 4.06
CA GLY A 413 -1.60 -12.06 3.46
C GLY A 413 -0.44 -12.31 4.42
N LEU A 414 0.55 -13.08 3.98
CA LEU A 414 1.81 -13.31 4.69
C LEU A 414 2.65 -12.03 4.67
N MET A 415 2.84 -11.42 5.84
CA MET A 415 3.50 -10.10 5.95
C MET A 415 4.26 -9.91 7.26
N ALA A 416 3.93 -10.70 8.29
CA ALA A 416 4.47 -10.53 9.63
C ALA A 416 5.99 -10.58 9.66
N GLN A 417 6.61 -9.82 10.57
CA GLN A 417 8.06 -9.76 10.79
C GLN A 417 8.85 -9.55 9.48
N ALA A 418 8.34 -8.64 8.63
CA ALA A 418 8.94 -8.33 7.33
C ALA A 418 9.15 -9.57 6.43
N ALA A 419 8.18 -10.49 6.40
CA ALA A 419 8.20 -11.61 5.45
C ALA A 419 8.38 -11.08 4.03
N GLU A 420 9.44 -11.52 3.36
CA GLU A 420 9.89 -10.97 2.10
C GLU A 420 9.38 -11.80 0.91
N GLU A 421 9.09 -11.11 -0.15
CA GLU A 421 8.88 -11.68 -1.48
C GLU A 421 9.30 -10.64 -2.52
N TYR A 422 9.79 -11.05 -3.67
CA TYR A 422 10.34 -10.16 -4.69
C TYR A 422 11.58 -9.37 -4.28
N GLY A 423 12.31 -9.82 -3.28
CA GLY A 423 13.55 -9.21 -2.81
C GLY A 423 13.33 -7.99 -1.90
N SER A 424 14.42 -7.44 -1.45
CA SER A 424 14.47 -6.18 -0.72
C SER A 424 15.69 -5.38 -1.19
N HIS A 425 15.71 -4.06 -0.93
CA HIS A 425 16.76 -3.16 -1.41
C HIS A 425 18.18 -3.61 -1.05
N ASP A 426 18.37 -4.19 0.12
CA ASP A 426 19.68 -4.56 0.66
C ASP A 426 20.13 -5.97 0.27
N LYS A 427 19.28 -6.73 -0.43
CA LYS A 427 19.56 -8.08 -0.96
C LYS A 427 19.22 -8.20 -2.45
N THR A 428 19.13 -7.08 -3.15
CA THR A 428 18.87 -7.01 -4.60
C THR A 428 20.01 -6.26 -5.27
N PHE A 429 20.61 -6.88 -6.30
CA PHE A 429 21.82 -6.38 -6.94
C PHE A 429 21.73 -6.43 -8.46
N LYS A 430 22.21 -5.37 -9.12
CA LYS A 430 22.58 -5.42 -10.53
C LYS A 430 23.95 -6.07 -10.62
N VAL A 431 24.04 -7.15 -11.39
CA VAL A 431 25.28 -7.93 -11.54
C VAL A 431 26.34 -7.12 -12.29
N SER A 432 27.55 -7.06 -11.74
CA SER A 432 28.64 -6.22 -12.25
C SER A 432 29.53 -6.89 -13.31
N GLY A 433 29.38 -8.19 -13.54
CA GLY A 433 30.19 -8.95 -14.48
C GLY A 433 29.71 -10.40 -14.62
N ASN A 434 30.34 -11.15 -15.51
CA ASN A 434 30.04 -12.58 -15.65
C ASN A 434 30.69 -13.37 -14.52
N GLY A 435 29.91 -14.28 -13.90
CA GLY A 435 30.41 -15.07 -12.76
C GLY A 435 29.32 -15.86 -12.06
N THR A 436 29.45 -15.98 -10.74
CA THR A 436 28.49 -16.70 -9.89
C THR A 436 28.17 -15.85 -8.68
N ILE A 437 26.87 -15.63 -8.38
CA ILE A 437 26.45 -15.12 -7.08
C ILE A 437 26.05 -16.27 -6.20
N ARG A 438 26.56 -16.29 -4.95
CA ARG A 438 26.26 -17.33 -3.99
C ARG A 438 25.97 -16.78 -2.60
N VAL A 439 25.12 -17.50 -1.89
CA VAL A 439 24.82 -17.30 -0.48
C VAL A 439 25.59 -18.34 0.30
N VAL A 440 26.48 -17.90 1.19
CA VAL A 440 27.41 -18.79 1.91
C VAL A 440 27.20 -18.60 3.41
N ASP A 441 27.04 -19.70 4.15
CA ASP A 441 26.87 -19.65 5.61
C ASP A 441 28.21 -19.39 6.35
N ALA A 442 28.12 -19.25 7.68
CA ALA A 442 29.30 -18.99 8.52
C ALA A 442 30.33 -20.15 8.52
N ALA A 443 29.89 -21.37 8.17
CA ALA A 443 30.78 -22.53 8.04
C ALA A 443 31.45 -22.63 6.64
N GLY A 444 31.14 -21.70 5.73
CA GLY A 444 31.66 -21.71 4.36
C GLY A 444 30.86 -22.58 3.38
N LYS A 445 29.72 -23.13 3.79
CA LYS A 445 28.86 -23.93 2.93
C LYS A 445 28.01 -23.01 2.04
N THR A 446 28.01 -23.28 0.74
CA THR A 446 27.10 -22.61 -0.20
C THR A 446 25.67 -23.13 0.00
N LEU A 447 24.77 -22.22 0.34
CA LEU A 447 23.34 -22.49 0.51
C LEU A 447 22.60 -22.37 -0.82
N LEU A 448 22.80 -21.28 -1.54
CA LEU A 448 22.21 -20.99 -2.85
C LEU A 448 23.26 -20.39 -3.78
N GLU A 449 23.17 -20.70 -5.06
CA GLU A 449 24.07 -20.11 -6.07
C GLU A 449 23.43 -20.02 -7.45
N HIS A 450 23.84 -19.02 -8.24
CA HIS A 450 23.43 -18.82 -9.63
C HIS A 450 24.61 -18.38 -10.47
N LYS A 451 24.76 -18.96 -11.66
CA LYS A 451 25.58 -18.40 -12.72
C LYS A 451 24.85 -17.21 -13.30
N VAL A 452 25.55 -16.08 -13.43
CA VAL A 452 24.99 -14.80 -13.83
C VAL A 452 25.87 -14.09 -14.84
N GLU A 453 25.26 -13.18 -15.62
CA GLU A 453 25.95 -12.35 -16.59
C GLU A 453 25.86 -10.87 -16.18
N GLU A 454 26.76 -10.06 -16.75
CA GLU A 454 26.77 -8.62 -16.51
C GLU A 454 25.42 -7.97 -16.86
N GLY A 455 24.86 -7.29 -15.88
CA GLY A 455 23.58 -6.57 -16.00
C GLY A 455 22.36 -7.39 -15.65
N ASP A 456 22.50 -8.68 -15.33
CA ASP A 456 21.44 -9.46 -14.71
C ASP A 456 20.97 -8.81 -13.40
N ILE A 457 19.75 -9.11 -13.00
CA ILE A 457 19.19 -8.61 -11.74
C ILE A 457 19.04 -9.80 -10.81
N TRP A 458 19.86 -9.86 -9.75
CA TRP A 458 19.82 -10.93 -8.77
C TRP A 458 19.24 -10.44 -7.45
N ARG A 459 18.43 -11.28 -6.78
CA ARG A 459 17.82 -10.96 -5.49
C ARG A 459 17.66 -12.18 -4.60
N MET A 460 17.61 -11.93 -3.28
CA MET A 460 17.35 -12.90 -2.24
C MET A 460 16.20 -12.43 -1.35
N CYS A 461 15.38 -13.37 -0.87
CA CYS A 461 14.32 -13.15 0.11
C CYS A 461 14.45 -14.11 1.28
N GLN A 462 13.83 -13.73 2.41
CA GLN A 462 13.76 -14.56 3.61
C GLN A 462 12.41 -14.39 4.32
N VAL A 463 11.87 -15.52 4.82
CA VAL A 463 10.62 -15.59 5.57
C VAL A 463 10.82 -16.46 6.80
N LYS A 464 10.63 -15.88 7.98
CA LYS A 464 10.73 -16.59 9.26
C LYS A 464 9.59 -17.59 9.43
N ASP A 465 9.79 -18.58 10.29
CA ASP A 465 8.83 -19.66 10.51
C ASP A 465 7.57 -19.19 11.27
N ALA A 466 7.73 -18.35 12.31
CA ALA A 466 6.61 -17.87 13.12
C ALA A 466 5.54 -17.11 12.30
N PRO A 467 5.88 -16.20 11.38
CA PRO A 467 4.93 -15.63 10.44
C PRO A 467 4.13 -16.63 9.63
N ILE A 468 4.76 -17.71 9.16
CA ILE A 468 4.10 -18.75 8.35
C ILE A 468 3.09 -19.52 9.21
N ARG A 469 3.46 -19.88 10.44
CA ARG A 469 2.54 -20.56 11.39
C ARG A 469 1.30 -19.72 11.67
N ASP A 470 1.50 -18.44 11.97
CA ASP A 470 0.41 -17.50 12.23
C ASP A 470 -0.47 -17.28 11.00
N TRP A 471 0.14 -17.20 9.81
CA TRP A 471 -0.58 -17.07 8.54
C TRP A 471 -1.53 -18.26 8.29
N VAL A 472 -1.09 -19.50 8.56
CA VAL A 472 -1.94 -20.69 8.50
C VAL A 472 -3.06 -20.63 9.52
N LYS A 473 -2.74 -20.25 10.79
CA LYS A 473 -3.73 -20.07 11.86
C LYS A 473 -4.79 -19.02 11.47
N LEU A 474 -4.37 -17.89 10.89
CA LEU A 474 -5.28 -16.83 10.47
C LEU A 474 -6.21 -17.30 9.35
N ALA A 475 -5.70 -18.05 8.37
CA ALA A 475 -6.50 -18.65 7.31
C ALA A 475 -7.59 -19.58 7.87
N VAL A 476 -7.23 -20.48 8.79
CA VAL A 476 -8.19 -21.37 9.48
C VAL A 476 -9.22 -20.57 10.28
N THR A 477 -8.77 -19.55 11.00
CA THR A 477 -9.65 -18.66 11.80
C THR A 477 -10.67 -17.96 10.90
N ARG A 478 -10.25 -17.46 9.75
CA ARG A 478 -11.15 -16.79 8.81
C ARG A 478 -12.11 -17.76 8.14
N ALA A 479 -11.65 -18.95 7.75
CA ALA A 479 -12.51 -20.01 7.20
C ALA A 479 -13.61 -20.41 8.22
N LYS A 480 -13.26 -20.60 9.50
CA LYS A 480 -14.22 -20.90 10.56
C LYS A 480 -15.25 -19.78 10.76
N ALA A 481 -14.79 -18.53 10.75
CA ALA A 481 -15.65 -17.37 11.01
C ALA A 481 -16.65 -17.09 9.88
N THR A 482 -16.33 -17.46 8.64
CA THR A 482 -17.14 -17.12 7.45
C THR A 482 -17.82 -18.32 6.80
N GLY A 483 -17.31 -19.53 7.01
CA GLY A 483 -17.72 -20.72 6.26
C GLY A 483 -17.28 -20.72 4.78
N ALA A 484 -16.53 -19.71 4.34
CA ALA A 484 -16.04 -19.63 2.98
C ALA A 484 -14.77 -20.50 2.79
N PRO A 485 -14.56 -21.05 1.59
CA PRO A 485 -13.32 -21.74 1.27
C PRO A 485 -12.10 -20.84 1.46
N ALA A 486 -11.04 -21.36 2.07
CA ALA A 486 -9.74 -20.71 2.19
C ALA A 486 -8.74 -21.39 1.24
N ILE A 487 -8.28 -20.64 0.25
CA ILE A 487 -7.40 -21.16 -0.79
C ILE A 487 -6.02 -20.56 -0.61
N PHE A 488 -5.02 -21.41 -0.35
CA PHE A 488 -3.60 -21.03 -0.40
C PHE A 488 -3.15 -20.97 -1.86
N TRP A 489 -2.76 -19.77 -2.31
CA TRP A 489 -2.33 -19.51 -3.68
C TRP A 489 -0.83 -19.81 -3.80
N LEU A 490 -0.49 -21.09 -3.95
CA LEU A 490 0.89 -21.57 -3.99
C LEU A 490 1.10 -22.49 -5.20
N ASN A 491 2.15 -22.22 -5.96
CA ASN A 491 2.54 -22.99 -7.13
C ASN A 491 3.65 -23.98 -6.78
N LYS A 492 3.36 -25.28 -6.78
CA LYS A 492 4.36 -26.32 -6.51
C LYS A 492 5.59 -26.32 -7.43
N LEU A 493 5.49 -25.65 -8.60
CA LEU A 493 6.60 -25.52 -9.56
C LEU A 493 7.51 -24.32 -9.23
N ARG A 494 7.09 -23.41 -8.34
CA ARG A 494 7.91 -22.33 -7.84
C ARG A 494 8.68 -22.79 -6.62
N ALA A 495 10.00 -22.59 -6.60
CA ALA A 495 10.86 -23.12 -5.54
C ALA A 495 10.48 -22.59 -4.14
N HIS A 496 10.22 -21.30 -3.99
CA HIS A 496 9.73 -20.69 -2.75
C HIS A 496 8.40 -21.28 -2.29
N ASP A 497 7.42 -21.36 -3.18
CA ASP A 497 6.09 -21.90 -2.87
C ASP A 497 6.14 -23.38 -2.48
N ALA A 498 7.05 -24.15 -3.08
CA ALA A 498 7.24 -25.57 -2.71
C ALA A 498 7.65 -25.72 -1.23
N GLN A 499 8.52 -24.82 -0.71
CA GLN A 499 8.86 -24.78 0.71
C GLN A 499 7.65 -24.41 1.58
N LEU A 500 6.87 -23.40 1.15
CA LEU A 500 5.65 -22.99 1.86
C LEU A 500 4.60 -24.10 1.87
N ILE A 501 4.40 -24.84 0.78
CA ILE A 501 3.45 -25.97 0.71
C ILE A 501 3.77 -27.03 1.76
N VAL A 502 5.05 -27.37 1.94
CA VAL A 502 5.49 -28.30 2.99
C VAL A 502 5.09 -27.80 4.37
N LYS A 503 5.38 -26.54 4.67
CA LYS A 503 5.06 -25.90 5.97
C LYS A 503 3.55 -25.78 6.18
N VAL A 504 2.78 -25.30 5.21
CA VAL A 504 1.32 -25.22 5.28
C VAL A 504 0.71 -26.59 5.56
N SER A 505 1.13 -27.61 4.82
CA SER A 505 0.65 -28.98 5.02
C SER A 505 0.97 -29.55 6.41
N GLN A 506 2.10 -29.14 6.97
CA GLN A 506 2.47 -29.49 8.34
C GLN A 506 1.62 -28.74 9.37
N TYR A 507 1.52 -27.40 9.24
CA TYR A 507 0.88 -26.54 10.27
C TYR A 507 -0.64 -26.63 10.26
N LEU A 508 -1.27 -27.00 9.17
CA LEU A 508 -2.71 -27.30 9.15
C LEU A 508 -3.09 -28.43 10.11
N LYS A 509 -2.17 -29.36 10.38
CA LYS A 509 -2.39 -30.45 11.34
C LYS A 509 -2.49 -29.97 12.80
N ASP A 510 -1.98 -28.80 13.11
CA ASP A 510 -2.05 -28.17 14.44
C ASP A 510 -3.42 -27.55 14.71
N HIS A 511 -4.32 -27.56 13.72
CA HIS A 511 -5.64 -26.91 13.80
C HIS A 511 -6.76 -27.90 13.50
N ASP A 512 -7.89 -27.77 14.21
CA ASP A 512 -9.10 -28.45 13.81
C ASP A 512 -9.67 -27.81 12.55
N THR A 513 -9.61 -28.55 11.45
CA THR A 513 -10.12 -28.13 10.13
C THR A 513 -11.37 -28.91 9.72
N THR A 514 -12.00 -29.61 10.65
CA THR A 514 -13.20 -30.42 10.38
C THR A 514 -14.32 -29.54 9.80
N GLY A 515 -14.85 -29.96 8.65
CA GLY A 515 -15.93 -29.23 7.96
C GLY A 515 -15.49 -27.97 7.22
N LEU A 516 -14.21 -27.63 7.20
CA LEU A 516 -13.67 -26.48 6.45
C LEU A 516 -13.21 -26.91 5.06
N ASP A 517 -13.45 -26.07 4.07
CA ASP A 517 -12.88 -26.21 2.73
C ASP A 517 -11.59 -25.42 2.65
N ILE A 518 -10.46 -26.10 2.84
CA ILE A 518 -9.12 -25.50 2.76
C ILE A 518 -8.34 -26.23 1.66
N ARG A 519 -7.84 -25.45 0.69
CA ARG A 519 -7.13 -25.98 -0.48
C ARG A 519 -5.81 -25.27 -0.71
N ILE A 520 -4.90 -25.95 -1.40
CA ILE A 520 -3.68 -25.37 -1.98
C ILE A 520 -3.82 -25.47 -3.49
N MET A 521 -3.77 -24.36 -4.19
CA MET A 521 -3.95 -24.27 -5.64
C MET A 521 -2.93 -23.31 -6.24
N ASN A 522 -2.51 -23.58 -7.48
CA ASN A 522 -1.68 -22.59 -8.17
C ASN A 522 -2.48 -21.28 -8.44
N PRO A 523 -1.80 -20.13 -8.60
CA PRO A 523 -2.47 -18.84 -8.74
C PRO A 523 -3.49 -18.75 -9.88
N ALA A 524 -3.24 -19.39 -11.03
CA ALA A 524 -4.17 -19.38 -12.15
C ALA A 524 -5.47 -20.16 -11.83
N GLU A 525 -5.34 -21.36 -11.28
CA GLU A 525 -6.49 -22.19 -10.88
C GLU A 525 -7.28 -21.54 -9.74
N ALA A 526 -6.58 -20.96 -8.75
CA ALA A 526 -7.19 -20.24 -7.64
C ALA A 526 -7.96 -18.99 -8.12
N THR A 527 -7.42 -18.27 -9.12
CA THR A 527 -8.10 -17.15 -9.77
C THR A 527 -9.39 -17.61 -10.42
N ARG A 528 -9.34 -18.67 -11.24
CA ARG A 528 -10.50 -19.21 -11.95
C ARG A 528 -11.60 -19.64 -10.98
N LEU A 529 -11.26 -20.41 -9.95
CA LEU A 529 -12.20 -20.83 -8.92
C LEU A 529 -12.82 -19.62 -8.20
N SER A 530 -12.02 -18.63 -7.84
CA SER A 530 -12.51 -17.41 -7.17
C SER A 530 -13.49 -16.64 -8.05
N LEU A 531 -13.18 -16.49 -9.35
CA LEU A 531 -14.06 -15.79 -10.32
C LEU A 531 -15.37 -16.51 -10.53
N GLU A 532 -15.36 -17.84 -10.66
CA GLU A 532 -16.58 -18.65 -10.78
C GLU A 532 -17.49 -18.47 -9.56
N ARG A 533 -16.91 -18.54 -8.37
CA ARG A 533 -17.65 -18.40 -7.10
C ARG A 533 -18.19 -17.00 -6.88
N ILE A 534 -17.38 -15.96 -7.10
CA ILE A 534 -17.88 -14.57 -6.90
C ILE A 534 -18.93 -14.18 -7.93
N LYS A 535 -18.90 -14.72 -9.15
CA LYS A 535 -19.97 -14.56 -10.13
C LYS A 535 -21.29 -15.11 -9.62
N GLU A 536 -21.26 -16.19 -8.84
CA GLU A 536 -22.43 -16.77 -8.17
C GLU A 536 -22.81 -16.07 -6.85
N GLY A 537 -22.15 -14.98 -6.50
CA GLY A 537 -22.37 -14.27 -5.24
C GLY A 537 -21.75 -14.93 -4.00
N LYS A 538 -20.86 -15.90 -4.18
CA LYS A 538 -20.18 -16.65 -3.10
C LYS A 538 -18.79 -16.11 -2.83
N ASP A 539 -18.39 -16.03 -1.57
CA ASP A 539 -17.08 -15.56 -1.16
C ASP A 539 -16.01 -16.66 -1.26
N THR A 540 -14.75 -16.25 -1.48
CA THR A 540 -13.57 -17.11 -1.43
C THR A 540 -12.44 -16.38 -0.75
N ILE A 541 -11.87 -16.95 0.32
CA ILE A 541 -10.73 -16.36 1.01
C ILE A 541 -9.46 -16.70 0.24
N SER A 542 -8.77 -15.69 -0.27
CA SER A 542 -7.44 -15.83 -0.84
C SER A 542 -6.38 -15.79 0.27
N VAL A 543 -5.57 -16.84 0.37
CA VAL A 543 -4.46 -16.94 1.34
C VAL A 543 -3.16 -16.88 0.56
N THR A 544 -2.43 -15.77 0.67
CA THR A 544 -1.36 -15.42 -0.28
C THR A 544 -0.07 -14.98 0.40
N GLY A 545 1.02 -15.07 -0.33
CA GLY A 545 2.27 -14.39 -0.02
C GLY A 545 2.15 -12.87 -0.11
N ASN A 546 3.25 -12.18 0.15
CA ASN A 546 3.28 -10.72 0.30
C ASN A 546 2.94 -9.98 -1.02
N VAL A 547 3.41 -10.48 -2.16
CA VAL A 547 3.20 -9.83 -3.46
C VAL A 547 1.77 -10.03 -3.95
N LEU A 548 1.26 -11.26 -3.96
CA LEU A 548 -0.14 -11.50 -4.34
C LEU A 548 -1.13 -10.82 -3.40
N ARG A 549 -0.80 -10.66 -2.12
CA ARG A 549 -1.57 -9.83 -1.21
C ARG A 549 -1.81 -8.45 -1.81
N ASP A 550 -0.77 -7.78 -2.28
CA ASP A 550 -0.88 -6.45 -2.87
C ASP A 550 -1.68 -6.48 -4.19
N TYR A 551 -1.44 -7.47 -5.05
CA TYR A 551 -2.17 -7.57 -6.33
C TYR A 551 -3.67 -7.79 -6.12
N LEU A 552 -4.03 -8.75 -5.28
CA LEU A 552 -5.44 -9.15 -5.10
C LEU A 552 -6.24 -8.15 -4.26
N THR A 553 -5.59 -7.42 -3.35
CA THR A 553 -6.26 -6.39 -2.53
C THR A 553 -6.47 -5.07 -3.26
N ASP A 554 -6.00 -4.95 -4.48
CA ASP A 554 -6.38 -3.90 -5.42
C ASP A 554 -7.31 -4.44 -6.50
N LEU A 555 -6.98 -5.59 -7.12
CA LEU A 555 -7.76 -6.15 -8.22
C LEU A 555 -9.22 -6.42 -7.84
N PHE A 556 -9.47 -7.26 -6.84
CA PHE A 556 -10.85 -7.63 -6.50
C PHE A 556 -11.66 -6.47 -5.91
N PRO A 557 -11.13 -5.63 -5.01
CA PRO A 557 -11.87 -4.47 -4.52
C PRO A 557 -12.25 -3.45 -5.60
N ILE A 558 -11.39 -3.23 -6.59
CA ILE A 558 -11.73 -2.34 -7.71
C ILE A 558 -12.91 -2.90 -8.50
N LEU A 559 -12.98 -4.21 -8.71
CA LEU A 559 -14.10 -4.86 -9.39
C LEU A 559 -15.36 -4.89 -8.51
N GLU A 560 -15.20 -5.14 -7.20
CA GLU A 560 -16.29 -5.34 -6.26
C GLU A 560 -16.91 -4.04 -5.77
N ILE A 561 -16.09 -3.08 -5.33
CA ILE A 561 -16.55 -1.83 -4.67
C ILE A 561 -16.03 -0.55 -5.36
N GLY A 562 -15.41 -0.69 -6.52
CA GLY A 562 -14.92 0.41 -7.35
C GLY A 562 -13.62 1.05 -6.89
N THR A 563 -13.07 0.67 -5.75
CA THR A 563 -11.83 1.21 -5.18
C THR A 563 -11.27 0.29 -4.11
N SER A 564 -9.95 0.26 -3.97
CA SER A 564 -9.28 -0.40 -2.82
C SER A 564 -9.21 0.50 -1.57
N ALA A 565 -9.46 1.79 -1.71
CA ALA A 565 -9.34 2.77 -0.60
C ALA A 565 -10.38 2.60 0.51
N LYS A 566 -11.47 1.85 0.27
CA LYS A 566 -12.54 1.58 1.24
C LYS A 566 -12.47 0.18 1.85
N MET A 567 -11.33 -0.51 1.71
CA MET A 567 -11.09 -1.81 2.33
C MET A 567 -10.76 -1.68 3.81
N LEU A 568 -11.19 -2.65 4.62
CA LEU A 568 -10.60 -2.87 5.95
C LEU A 568 -9.23 -3.51 5.80
N SER A 569 -8.24 -2.95 6.49
CA SER A 569 -6.87 -3.46 6.57
C SER A 569 -6.55 -3.76 8.03
N ILE A 570 -6.88 -4.98 8.46
CA ILE A 570 -6.67 -5.46 9.81
C ILE A 570 -5.37 -6.27 9.84
N VAL A 571 -4.56 -6.05 10.85
CA VAL A 571 -3.36 -6.84 11.14
C VAL A 571 -3.53 -7.45 12.53
N PRO A 572 -4.08 -8.67 12.63
CA PRO A 572 -4.04 -9.43 13.87
C PRO A 572 -2.57 -9.68 14.23
N LEU A 573 -2.14 -9.13 15.37
CA LEU A 573 -0.73 -9.22 15.79
C LEU A 573 -0.43 -10.62 16.35
N LEU A 574 0.80 -11.09 16.15
CA LEU A 574 1.24 -12.46 16.52
C LEU A 574 0.90 -12.85 17.96
N ASN A 575 0.95 -11.90 18.89
CA ASN A 575 0.71 -12.13 20.31
C ASN A 575 -0.72 -11.76 20.77
N GLY A 576 -1.64 -11.54 19.84
CA GLY A 576 -3.08 -11.40 20.10
C GLY A 576 -3.61 -9.98 20.15
N GLY A 577 -2.75 -8.96 19.96
CA GLY A 577 -3.17 -7.57 19.76
C GLY A 577 -3.74 -7.32 18.36
N GLY A 578 -4.14 -6.08 18.09
CA GLY A 578 -4.65 -5.64 16.79
C GLY A 578 -4.02 -4.34 16.33
N LEU A 579 -3.69 -4.29 15.02
CA LEU A 579 -3.31 -3.09 14.29
C LEU A 579 -4.34 -2.87 13.19
N PHE A 580 -4.90 -1.67 13.12
CA PHE A 580 -5.94 -1.28 12.18
C PHE A 580 -5.38 -0.17 11.30
N GLU A 581 -5.04 -0.50 10.05
CA GLU A 581 -4.47 0.45 9.11
C GLU A 581 -5.58 1.10 8.29
N THR A 582 -5.44 2.40 8.02
CA THR A 582 -6.32 3.14 7.13
C THR A 582 -5.66 3.31 5.77
N GLY A 583 -6.45 3.67 4.74
CA GLY A 583 -6.07 3.61 3.35
C GLY A 583 -4.89 4.48 2.91
N ALA A 584 -4.63 4.51 1.60
CA ALA A 584 -3.49 5.21 1.01
C ALA A 584 -3.62 6.74 1.07
N GLY A 585 -2.50 7.43 1.37
CA GLY A 585 -2.41 8.88 1.48
C GLY A 585 -1.91 9.61 0.21
N GLY A 586 -1.96 9.00 -0.97
CA GLY A 586 -1.37 9.57 -2.20
C GLY A 586 -1.90 10.94 -2.61
N SER A 587 -3.14 11.29 -2.30
CA SER A 587 -3.73 12.61 -2.55
C SER A 587 -3.57 13.61 -1.39
N ALA A 588 -3.03 13.18 -0.25
CA ALA A 588 -2.95 13.99 0.98
C ALA A 588 -2.22 15.33 0.80
N PRO A 589 -1.10 15.44 0.06
CA PRO A 589 -0.43 16.73 -0.16
C PRO A 589 -1.33 17.77 -0.84
N LYS A 590 -2.08 17.35 -1.87
CA LYS A 590 -3.00 18.25 -2.59
C LYS A 590 -4.17 18.70 -1.72
N HIS A 591 -4.63 17.87 -0.81
CA HIS A 591 -5.68 18.23 0.13
C HIS A 591 -5.19 19.22 1.18
N VAL A 592 -3.94 19.13 1.65
CA VAL A 592 -3.33 20.14 2.52
C VAL A 592 -3.21 21.47 1.79
N GLN A 593 -2.72 21.47 0.56
CA GLN A 593 -2.61 22.68 -0.26
C GLN A 593 -3.98 23.36 -0.41
N GLN A 594 -5.02 22.63 -0.79
CA GLN A 594 -6.38 23.16 -0.92
C GLN A 594 -6.89 23.73 0.42
N PHE A 595 -6.60 23.05 1.54
CA PHE A 595 -7.00 23.53 2.85
C PHE A 595 -6.33 24.86 3.21
N GLN A 596 -5.03 24.99 2.94
CA GLN A 596 -4.29 26.23 3.20
C GLN A 596 -4.74 27.39 2.30
N GLU A 597 -5.09 27.11 1.04
CA GLU A 597 -5.52 28.14 0.07
C GLU A 597 -6.99 28.53 0.22
N GLU A 598 -7.87 27.57 0.52
CA GLU A 598 -9.33 27.73 0.44
C GLU A 598 -10.06 27.44 1.75
N GLY A 599 -9.38 27.03 2.81
CA GLY A 599 -10.02 26.61 4.07
C GLY A 599 -10.95 25.40 3.91
N TYR A 600 -10.71 24.55 2.91
CA TYR A 600 -11.54 23.41 2.52
C TYR A 600 -10.73 22.13 2.52
N LEU A 601 -11.03 21.21 3.43
CA LEU A 601 -10.33 19.91 3.51
C LEU A 601 -11.15 18.81 2.82
N ARG A 602 -10.67 18.35 1.69
CA ARG A 602 -11.32 17.31 0.87
C ARG A 602 -11.01 15.87 1.33
N TRP A 603 -10.16 15.66 2.33
CA TRP A 603 -9.83 14.35 2.84
C TRP A 603 -11.08 13.58 3.28
N ASP A 604 -11.24 12.32 2.80
CA ASP A 604 -12.33 11.43 3.22
C ASP A 604 -11.84 10.53 4.36
N SER A 605 -12.36 10.75 5.56
CA SER A 605 -12.04 9.97 6.75
C SER A 605 -12.81 8.66 6.88
N LEU A 606 -13.47 8.18 5.83
CA LEU A 606 -14.22 6.91 5.89
C LEU A 606 -13.32 5.74 6.32
N GLY A 607 -12.06 5.71 5.86
CA GLY A 607 -11.08 4.71 6.29
C GLY A 607 -10.86 4.71 7.80
N GLU A 608 -10.74 5.88 8.41
CA GLU A 608 -10.62 6.06 9.87
C GLU A 608 -11.88 5.62 10.59
N PHE A 609 -13.05 5.91 10.04
CA PHE A 609 -14.34 5.47 10.62
C PHE A 609 -14.46 3.95 10.66
N LEU A 610 -14.08 3.29 9.57
CA LEU A 610 -14.10 1.84 9.45
C LEU A 610 -13.04 1.18 10.35
N ALA A 611 -11.85 1.76 10.44
CA ALA A 611 -10.78 1.27 11.31
C ALA A 611 -11.17 1.41 12.79
N LEU A 612 -11.84 2.48 13.19
CA LEU A 612 -12.34 2.67 14.55
C LEU A 612 -13.37 1.59 14.91
N ALA A 613 -14.31 1.28 14.02
CA ALA A 613 -15.29 0.23 14.25
C ALA A 613 -14.62 -1.14 14.46
N ALA A 614 -13.63 -1.48 13.62
CA ALA A 614 -12.87 -2.72 13.74
C ALA A 614 -12.04 -2.77 15.04
N SER A 615 -11.41 -1.65 15.43
CA SER A 615 -10.66 -1.52 16.70
C SER A 615 -11.56 -1.70 17.93
N LEU A 616 -12.75 -1.12 17.94
CA LEU A 616 -13.75 -1.28 18.99
C LEU A 616 -14.27 -2.73 19.06
N GLU A 617 -14.50 -3.38 17.93
CA GLU A 617 -14.89 -4.79 17.88
C GLU A 617 -13.80 -5.71 18.47
N HIS A 618 -12.54 -5.46 18.11
CA HIS A 618 -11.38 -6.17 18.69
C HIS A 618 -11.32 -5.98 20.19
N LEU A 619 -11.43 -4.74 20.64
CA LEU A 619 -11.39 -4.40 22.07
C LEU A 619 -12.51 -5.06 22.86
N ALA A 620 -13.73 -5.10 22.30
CA ALA A 620 -14.86 -5.78 22.91
C ALA A 620 -14.57 -7.25 23.23
N LYS A 621 -13.86 -7.93 22.32
CA LYS A 621 -13.47 -9.34 22.46
C LYS A 621 -12.34 -9.52 23.49
N VAL A 622 -11.25 -8.75 23.34
CA VAL A 622 -10.04 -8.97 24.16
C VAL A 622 -10.16 -8.45 25.59
N ALA A 623 -10.96 -7.39 25.82
CA ALA A 623 -11.24 -6.81 27.13
C ALA A 623 -12.58 -7.26 27.72
N ASN A 624 -13.37 -8.08 27.01
CA ASN A 624 -14.72 -8.47 27.39
C ASN A 624 -15.61 -7.26 27.75
N ASN A 625 -15.55 -6.21 26.92
CA ASN A 625 -16.25 -4.94 27.11
C ASN A 625 -17.50 -4.87 26.20
N SER A 626 -18.67 -5.13 26.78
CA SER A 626 -19.95 -5.10 26.06
C SER A 626 -20.32 -3.69 25.54
N ALA A 627 -19.94 -2.65 26.26
CA ALA A 627 -20.18 -1.27 25.83
C ALA A 627 -19.32 -0.91 24.59
N ALA A 628 -18.08 -1.40 24.53
CA ALA A 628 -17.25 -1.26 23.31
C ALA A 628 -17.86 -2.01 22.13
N LYS A 629 -18.49 -3.18 22.37
CA LYS A 629 -19.23 -3.89 21.32
C LYS A 629 -20.40 -3.06 20.80
N MET A 630 -21.13 -2.43 21.71
CA MET A 630 -22.25 -1.54 21.36
C MET A 630 -21.80 -0.34 20.54
N LEU A 631 -20.64 0.27 20.92
CA LEU A 631 -20.05 1.34 20.12
C LEU A 631 -19.68 0.86 18.70
N ALA A 632 -19.09 -0.32 18.56
CA ALA A 632 -18.70 -0.89 17.28
C ALA A 632 -19.93 -1.12 16.38
N ASP A 633 -20.96 -1.78 16.91
CA ASP A 633 -22.17 -2.11 16.14
C ASP A 633 -22.94 -0.87 15.70
N THR A 634 -23.06 0.12 16.58
CA THR A 634 -23.73 1.38 16.26
C THR A 634 -22.90 2.27 15.32
N LEU A 635 -21.57 2.19 15.38
CA LEU A 635 -20.69 2.86 14.42
C LEU A 635 -20.80 2.24 13.02
N ASP A 636 -20.93 0.92 12.90
CA ASP A 636 -21.19 0.27 11.60
C ASP A 636 -22.51 0.71 11.00
N GLN A 637 -23.57 0.84 11.81
CA GLN A 637 -24.84 1.41 11.39
C GLN A 637 -24.71 2.87 10.94
N ALA A 638 -23.93 3.67 11.69
CA ALA A 638 -23.65 5.06 11.33
C ALA A 638 -22.85 5.16 10.01
N ASN A 639 -21.88 4.29 9.79
CA ASN A 639 -21.11 4.20 8.55
C ASN A 639 -22.02 3.86 7.35
N ALA A 640 -22.94 2.93 7.53
CA ALA A 640 -23.92 2.58 6.49
C ALA A 640 -24.82 3.79 6.15
N LYS A 641 -25.36 4.48 7.17
CA LYS A 641 -26.18 5.68 6.97
C LYS A 641 -25.39 6.84 6.37
N PHE A 642 -24.15 7.01 6.77
CA PHE A 642 -23.22 8.00 6.22
C PHE A 642 -23.04 7.83 4.70
N LEU A 643 -22.81 6.59 4.25
CA LEU A 643 -22.67 6.25 2.83
C LEU A 643 -23.99 6.47 2.08
N GLU A 644 -25.11 5.96 2.59
CA GLU A 644 -26.44 6.12 1.99
C GLU A 644 -26.85 7.60 1.85
N SER A 645 -26.45 8.43 2.80
CA SER A 645 -26.74 9.86 2.81
C SER A 645 -25.71 10.71 2.04
N ASN A 646 -24.71 10.07 1.40
CA ASN A 646 -23.67 10.73 0.62
C ASN A 646 -22.96 11.88 1.38
N LYS A 647 -22.46 11.59 2.58
CA LYS A 647 -21.84 12.58 3.46
C LYS A 647 -20.31 12.61 3.41
N SER A 648 -19.69 11.93 2.42
CA SER A 648 -18.27 12.11 2.10
C SER A 648 -17.98 13.55 1.64
N PRO A 649 -16.73 14.04 1.79
CA PRO A 649 -16.35 15.36 1.32
C PRO A 649 -16.61 15.55 -0.18
N ALA A 650 -17.24 16.64 -0.53
CA ALA A 650 -17.48 17.04 -1.91
C ALA A 650 -16.21 17.60 -2.57
N ARG A 651 -16.31 18.07 -3.82
CA ARG A 651 -15.13 18.49 -4.59
C ARG A 651 -14.87 19.99 -4.55
N LYS A 652 -15.82 20.80 -4.09
CA LYS A 652 -15.79 22.26 -4.21
C LYS A 652 -16.01 22.96 -2.89
N VAL A 653 -15.36 24.10 -2.74
CA VAL A 653 -15.64 25.07 -1.67
C VAL A 653 -17.12 25.46 -1.68
N GLY A 654 -17.72 25.62 -0.51
CA GLY A 654 -19.14 25.87 -0.33
C GLY A 654 -20.01 24.61 -0.22
N GLU A 655 -19.37 23.44 -0.30
CA GLU A 655 -20.00 22.14 -0.11
C GLU A 655 -19.46 21.46 1.16
N ILE A 656 -19.96 20.25 1.47
CA ILE A 656 -19.48 19.46 2.62
C ILE A 656 -18.00 19.11 2.47
N ASP A 657 -17.21 19.42 3.49
CA ASP A 657 -15.80 19.03 3.60
C ASP A 657 -15.59 17.95 4.68
N ASN A 658 -14.33 17.64 5.00
CA ASN A 658 -13.95 16.67 6.04
C ASN A 658 -14.62 16.95 7.39
N ARG A 659 -14.69 18.22 7.82
CA ARG A 659 -15.31 18.63 9.10
C ARG A 659 -16.81 18.38 9.12
N GLY A 660 -17.49 18.65 8.01
CA GLY A 660 -18.91 18.34 7.83
C GLY A 660 -19.16 16.83 7.83
N SER A 661 -18.28 16.06 7.20
CA SER A 661 -18.35 14.60 7.24
C SER A 661 -18.22 14.06 8.67
N HIS A 662 -17.33 14.60 9.48
CA HIS A 662 -17.18 14.23 10.90
C HIS A 662 -18.42 14.57 11.71
N PHE A 663 -19.05 15.71 11.45
CA PHE A 663 -20.32 16.07 12.08
C PHE A 663 -21.42 15.04 11.75
N TYR A 664 -21.60 14.70 10.49
CA TYR A 664 -22.63 13.74 10.11
C TYR A 664 -22.38 12.33 10.65
N LEU A 665 -21.12 11.88 10.69
CA LEU A 665 -20.81 10.62 11.35
C LEU A 665 -21.20 10.66 12.83
N ALA A 666 -20.82 11.72 13.56
CA ALA A 666 -21.15 11.88 14.97
C ALA A 666 -22.67 11.90 15.20
N LEU A 667 -23.41 12.63 14.36
CA LEU A 667 -24.88 12.67 14.40
C LEU A 667 -25.48 11.27 14.20
N TYR A 668 -25.06 10.55 13.18
CA TYR A 668 -25.60 9.22 12.88
C TYR A 668 -25.20 8.19 13.94
N TRP A 669 -23.99 8.28 14.47
CA TRP A 669 -23.54 7.42 15.57
C TRP A 669 -24.31 7.69 16.85
N ALA A 670 -24.53 8.95 17.23
CA ALA A 670 -25.36 9.32 18.36
C ALA A 670 -26.82 8.85 18.18
N GLN A 671 -27.39 8.97 16.98
CA GLN A 671 -28.74 8.47 16.66
C GLN A 671 -28.83 6.94 16.81
N ALA A 672 -27.85 6.20 16.30
CA ALA A 672 -27.81 4.73 16.44
C ALA A 672 -27.69 4.31 17.92
N LEU A 673 -26.85 5.01 18.71
CA LEU A 673 -26.72 4.79 20.17
C LEU A 673 -28.01 5.13 20.91
N ALA A 674 -28.74 6.16 20.51
CA ALA A 674 -30.02 6.53 21.09
C ALA A 674 -31.15 5.53 20.79
N GLN A 675 -31.07 4.82 19.66
CA GLN A 675 -32.09 3.87 19.20
C GLN A 675 -31.85 2.43 19.69
N GLN A 676 -30.62 2.04 20.00
CA GLN A 676 -30.33 0.71 20.51
C GLN A 676 -30.97 0.46 21.87
N THR A 677 -31.32 -0.80 22.17
CA THR A 677 -32.06 -1.17 23.41
C THR A 677 -31.31 -2.11 24.33
N GLN A 678 -30.11 -2.52 23.97
CA GLN A 678 -29.30 -3.51 24.71
C GLN A 678 -28.54 -2.87 25.89
N ASP A 679 -27.99 -1.67 25.69
CA ASP A 679 -27.32 -0.90 26.74
C ASP A 679 -28.13 0.37 27.07
N LYS A 680 -28.94 0.28 28.16
CA LYS A 680 -29.79 1.37 28.60
C LYS A 680 -29.05 2.61 29.09
N ASN A 681 -27.83 2.43 29.62
CA ASN A 681 -27.02 3.55 30.09
C ASN A 681 -26.48 4.37 28.91
N LEU A 682 -25.91 3.71 27.91
CA LEU A 682 -25.49 4.37 26.66
C LEU A 682 -26.68 4.98 25.95
N GLN A 683 -27.81 4.27 25.85
CA GLN A 683 -29.03 4.80 25.25
C GLN A 683 -29.42 6.14 25.90
N ALA A 684 -29.59 6.16 27.23
CA ALA A 684 -30.03 7.35 27.97
C ALA A 684 -29.08 8.55 27.75
N ARG A 685 -27.77 8.31 27.73
CA ARG A 685 -26.77 9.39 27.46
C ARG A 685 -26.94 9.98 26.08
N PHE A 686 -27.16 9.15 25.07
CA PHE A 686 -27.15 9.61 23.67
C PHE A 686 -28.51 10.08 23.14
N VAL A 687 -29.61 9.83 23.81
CA VAL A 687 -30.94 10.37 23.41
C VAL A 687 -30.91 11.91 23.34
N LYS A 688 -30.40 12.55 24.40
CA LYS A 688 -30.31 14.01 24.42
C LYS A 688 -29.32 14.54 23.38
N ILE A 689 -28.14 13.93 23.29
CA ILE A 689 -27.08 14.35 22.36
C ILE A 689 -27.52 14.22 20.90
N ALA A 690 -28.15 13.09 20.52
CA ALA A 690 -28.68 12.89 19.19
C ALA A 690 -29.74 13.94 18.81
N LYS A 691 -30.58 14.30 19.76
CA LYS A 691 -31.59 15.35 19.59
C LYS A 691 -30.94 16.73 19.40
N GLU A 692 -30.00 17.10 20.27
CA GLU A 692 -29.31 18.39 20.20
C GLU A 692 -28.52 18.55 18.90
N MET A 693 -27.84 17.50 18.42
CA MET A 693 -27.14 17.51 17.12
C MET A 693 -28.12 17.67 15.96
N ALA A 694 -29.26 16.94 15.98
CA ALA A 694 -30.28 17.02 14.93
C ALA A 694 -30.95 18.42 14.89
N ASP A 695 -31.34 18.95 16.04
CA ASP A 695 -31.96 20.28 16.14
C ASP A 695 -31.00 21.40 15.72
N SER A 696 -29.70 21.18 15.87
CA SER A 696 -28.65 22.15 15.53
C SER A 696 -28.03 21.94 14.14
N GLU A 697 -28.48 20.95 13.35
CA GLU A 697 -27.85 20.57 12.07
C GLU A 697 -27.65 21.77 11.13
N ALA A 698 -28.67 22.58 10.92
CA ALA A 698 -28.61 23.74 10.04
C ALA A 698 -27.58 24.78 10.52
N LYS A 699 -27.53 25.03 11.84
CA LYS A 699 -26.60 25.96 12.45
C LYS A 699 -25.17 25.47 12.37
N ILE A 700 -24.92 24.19 12.69
CA ILE A 700 -23.60 23.59 12.60
C ILE A 700 -23.06 23.64 11.15
N ASN A 701 -23.90 23.26 10.17
CA ASN A 701 -23.51 23.36 8.77
C ASN A 701 -23.18 24.79 8.34
N ALA A 702 -23.97 25.78 8.76
CA ALA A 702 -23.68 27.17 8.46
C ALA A 702 -22.32 27.62 9.06
N GLU A 703 -22.04 27.24 10.32
CA GLU A 703 -20.74 27.54 10.97
C GLU A 703 -19.56 26.89 10.25
N LEU A 704 -19.70 25.63 9.79
CA LEU A 704 -18.65 24.90 9.05
C LEU A 704 -18.41 25.52 7.66
N LEU A 705 -19.47 25.85 6.93
CA LEU A 705 -19.38 26.46 5.60
C LEU A 705 -18.79 27.88 5.67
N ALA A 706 -19.12 28.66 6.69
CA ALA A 706 -18.58 30.02 6.89
C ALA A 706 -17.04 30.04 7.11
N ALA A 707 -16.45 28.90 7.49
CA ALA A 707 -15.01 28.76 7.67
C ALA A 707 -14.25 28.48 6.35
N GLN A 708 -14.96 28.29 5.24
CA GLN A 708 -14.39 27.98 3.93
C GLN A 708 -14.20 29.23 3.05
N GLY A 709 -13.53 29.09 1.89
CA GLY A 709 -13.41 30.11 0.87
C GLY A 709 -12.34 31.16 1.15
N LYS A 710 -11.46 30.97 2.10
CA LYS A 710 -10.36 31.85 2.43
C LYS A 710 -9.13 31.09 2.90
N PRO A 711 -7.92 31.65 2.71
CA PRO A 711 -6.69 31.04 3.18
C PRO A 711 -6.68 30.79 4.68
N VAL A 712 -6.05 29.69 5.10
CA VAL A 712 -5.92 29.29 6.50
C VAL A 712 -4.44 29.03 6.81
N ASP A 713 -3.93 29.69 7.85
CA ASP A 713 -2.61 29.42 8.42
C ASP A 713 -2.74 28.38 9.54
N VAL A 714 -2.13 27.22 9.34
CA VAL A 714 -2.03 26.15 10.33
C VAL A 714 -0.66 26.08 11.01
N GLY A 715 0.26 26.99 10.68
CA GLY A 715 1.57 27.10 11.33
C GLY A 715 2.71 26.27 10.74
N GLY A 716 2.44 25.25 9.96
CA GLY A 716 3.43 24.41 9.29
C GLY A 716 2.78 23.30 8.47
N TYR A 717 3.55 22.73 7.53
CA TYR A 717 3.12 21.59 6.73
C TYR A 717 3.41 20.26 7.43
N TYR A 718 4.66 20.09 7.88
CA TYR A 718 5.12 18.87 8.57
C TYR A 718 4.80 18.91 10.07
N ARG A 719 4.80 20.10 10.66
CA ARG A 719 4.43 20.31 12.07
C ARG A 719 3.51 21.52 12.21
N PRO A 720 2.19 21.33 12.06
CA PRO A 720 1.23 22.38 12.35
C PRO A 720 1.29 22.85 13.81
N ASP A 721 0.94 24.12 14.03
CA ASP A 721 0.66 24.65 15.37
C ASP A 721 -0.67 24.08 15.87
N ASP A 722 -0.66 23.42 17.02
CA ASP A 722 -1.83 22.73 17.55
C ASP A 722 -3.03 23.67 17.81
N ALA A 723 -2.80 24.90 18.25
CA ALA A 723 -3.86 25.89 18.50
C ALA A 723 -4.48 26.38 17.19
N LYS A 724 -3.64 26.73 16.20
CA LYS A 724 -4.09 27.16 14.88
C LYS A 724 -4.83 26.04 14.15
N ALA A 725 -4.29 24.83 14.14
CA ALA A 725 -4.90 23.69 13.50
C ALA A 725 -6.24 23.29 14.18
N THR A 726 -6.29 23.29 15.52
CA THR A 726 -7.54 23.06 16.25
C THR A 726 -8.60 24.09 15.90
N LYS A 727 -8.25 25.38 15.88
CA LYS A 727 -9.18 26.46 15.51
C LYS A 727 -9.71 26.27 14.08
N ALA A 728 -8.83 25.93 13.16
CA ALA A 728 -9.20 25.73 11.75
C ALA A 728 -10.07 24.49 11.53
N MET A 729 -9.79 23.40 12.25
CA MET A 729 -10.48 22.13 12.08
C MET A 729 -11.72 21.96 12.96
N ARG A 730 -11.95 22.87 13.93
CA ARG A 730 -13.10 22.88 14.84
C ARG A 730 -13.81 24.23 14.86
N PRO A 731 -14.23 24.78 13.71
CA PRO A 731 -14.79 26.14 13.64
C PRO A 731 -16.23 26.26 14.15
N SER A 732 -16.96 25.13 14.30
CA SER A 732 -18.35 25.16 14.82
C SER A 732 -18.37 25.16 16.35
N ALA A 733 -18.64 26.31 16.95
CA ALA A 733 -18.79 26.43 18.40
C ALA A 733 -19.97 25.59 18.92
N THR A 734 -21.04 25.50 18.15
CA THR A 734 -22.23 24.68 18.47
C THR A 734 -21.88 23.20 18.55
N LEU A 735 -21.22 22.64 17.55
CA LEU A 735 -20.79 21.24 17.56
C LEU A 735 -19.80 20.97 18.71
N ASN A 736 -18.83 21.86 18.90
CA ASN A 736 -17.83 21.71 19.97
C ASN A 736 -18.49 21.65 21.37
N ALA A 737 -19.51 22.48 21.62
CA ALA A 737 -20.24 22.46 22.89
C ALA A 737 -20.98 21.12 23.11
N ILE A 738 -21.63 20.59 22.06
CA ILE A 738 -22.34 19.31 22.14
C ILE A 738 -21.35 18.15 22.40
N ILE A 739 -20.25 18.09 21.64
CA ILE A 739 -19.24 17.04 21.81
C ILE A 739 -18.63 17.09 23.24
N ASN A 740 -18.30 18.28 23.73
CA ASN A 740 -17.74 18.42 25.07
C ASN A 740 -18.74 18.02 26.17
N ALA A 741 -20.05 18.09 25.92
CA ALA A 741 -21.08 17.66 26.87
C ALA A 741 -21.26 16.12 26.96
N ILE A 742 -20.74 15.35 26.00
CA ILE A 742 -20.74 13.88 26.04
C ILE A 742 -19.72 13.37 27.07
N ALA A 743 -18.57 14.04 27.16
CA ALA A 743 -17.43 13.65 28.01
C ALA A 743 -17.67 13.97 29.52
#